data_b421f5d19b936a5faa7599017d110442
#
_entry.id   b421f5d19b936a5faa7599017d110442
#
_cell.length_a   1.000
_cell.length_b   1.000
_cell.length_c   1.000
_cell.angle_alpha   90.00
_cell.angle_beta   90.00
_cell.angle_gamma   90.00
#
_symmetry.space_group_name_H-M   'P 1'
#
loop_
_entity.id
_entity.type
_entity.pdbx_description
1 polymer ?
#
loop_
_entity_poly.entity_id
_entity_poly.type
_entity_poly.pdbx_seq_one_letter_code
_entity_poly.pdbx_strand_id
1 'polypeptide(L)'
;MGLPLEGITHVPGIPQGVLFGTVTSCTPIPDTHLFALEVNIGLESHSIVTGAPNSRAGVGVAVVPPGVTLNGVTLGVRQMQGVESWGMAASPAELGVGEYSGGLLLLPLETAAPGADLSSLWPADSVLDIEVTPNRADVLSALGVARDLAAFLKLELKPPSQGVQPEGKGNFPLELASDVLEWKGCTHFAFRRTVIAENGPAPLWIQRRLLLCGSRPISFAVDISNYVMLELGQPNALYDGADVKGFVTTYARAGETVVGLDGKTHTLGLEDLVIHSENGAVVSIAGILGAQYGSIQDSSREILIEAARWNPVALRLTARRAGLKTDAVYRFERGVDPLLPRWACNRLLELLGGQIDLLYSEVGEAWDLEPKTIVLDTDYCRRLLGMDVADAEMVSILERLGCEVAFRPPLTRGGLESEALEGVPEGLRSMDSPGQLEVKPPSWRVDMAIPEDLIEEVGRLHGFDELPETLPHFLEHPDNIGADTYTRHLSHIKNTLAGLGFSEVVNYSFTSQGEAENARAPKPTLELRNPLTAERTHMRTALYPSLLNSARVNSFDSSLLLFELGRIFPESGELERLGLLMRGPLAPVGAQYARPLEGGFYTFKGLLESFAATLGGELEFQQFAAGSAPAHLHPGISGVVLWNGLEKGVVGALHPAVAQKWGLKGETYLLELNLPLLAQEWAFADPSRQPAALRDLAIIAPNSRSYGDLETLLRLEGGPLLEGVEVFDVYAGAPITAGFRSVAVRLIYRSSERTLTDEEVSAEFNRLRDRVRAEGLSIREG
;
A
#
# COMPACT_ATOMS: atom_id res chain seq x y z
N MET A 1 -8.95 7.51 19.90
CA MET A 1 -8.22 6.39 20.48
C MET A 1 -6.99 5.98 19.65
N GLY A 2 -6.89 6.35 18.39
CA GLY A 2 -5.73 6.07 17.51
C GLY A 2 -5.61 4.61 17.04
N LEU A 3 -6.68 3.84 17.16
CA LEU A 3 -6.82 2.50 16.58
C LEU A 3 -7.93 2.55 15.52
N PRO A 4 -7.59 2.70 14.24
CA PRO A 4 -8.56 2.77 13.15
C PRO A 4 -9.40 1.50 13.07
N LEU A 5 -10.69 1.66 12.84
CA LEU A 5 -11.61 0.57 12.60
C LEU A 5 -11.79 0.39 11.10
N GLU A 6 -11.29 -0.71 10.53
CA GLU A 6 -11.43 -1.02 9.10
C GLU A 6 -12.81 -1.57 8.75
N GLY A 7 -13.43 -2.31 9.69
CA GLY A 7 -14.75 -2.89 9.45
C GLY A 7 -15.44 -3.44 10.69
N ILE A 8 -16.75 -3.64 10.56
CA ILE A 8 -17.58 -4.34 11.54
C ILE A 8 -18.28 -5.48 10.80
N THR A 9 -18.01 -6.71 11.22
CA THR A 9 -18.68 -7.89 10.68
C THR A 9 -19.67 -8.40 11.72
N HIS A 10 -20.95 -8.45 11.37
CA HIS A 10 -21.97 -9.06 12.22
C HIS A 10 -22.03 -10.56 11.94
N VAL A 11 -21.69 -11.37 12.95
CA VAL A 11 -21.73 -12.82 12.89
C VAL A 11 -23.03 -13.30 13.51
N PRO A 12 -23.88 -14.03 12.78
CA PRO A 12 -25.12 -14.57 13.33
C PRO A 12 -24.80 -15.60 14.42
N GLY A 13 -25.74 -15.77 15.36
CA GLY A 13 -25.68 -16.91 16.26
C GLY A 13 -26.05 -18.21 15.56
N ILE A 14 -25.85 -19.34 16.25
CA ILE A 14 -26.38 -20.62 15.75
C ILE A 14 -27.90 -20.50 15.60
N PRO A 15 -28.47 -20.88 14.45
CA PRO A 15 -29.90 -20.79 14.21
C PRO A 15 -30.71 -21.64 15.17
N GLN A 16 -31.92 -21.19 15.52
CA GLN A 16 -32.84 -21.92 16.36
C GLN A 16 -33.22 -23.29 15.73
N GLY A 17 -33.30 -24.32 16.54
CA GLY A 17 -33.59 -25.67 16.09
C GLY A 17 -32.36 -26.52 15.74
N VAL A 18 -31.16 -25.95 15.83
CA VAL A 18 -29.92 -26.73 15.77
C VAL A 18 -29.65 -27.35 17.13
N LEU A 19 -29.54 -28.68 17.18
CA LEU A 19 -29.48 -29.45 18.38
C LEU A 19 -28.07 -29.92 18.72
N PHE A 20 -27.76 -30.06 20.00
CA PHE A 20 -26.58 -30.77 20.46
C PHE A 20 -26.82 -32.29 20.33
N GLY A 21 -25.96 -32.99 19.58
CA GLY A 21 -25.98 -34.43 19.43
C GLY A 21 -24.66 -35.06 19.87
N THR A 22 -24.70 -36.25 20.44
CA THR A 22 -23.50 -37.03 20.79
C THR A 22 -23.28 -38.17 19.83
N VAL A 23 -22.10 -38.23 19.23
CA VAL A 23 -21.74 -39.31 18.29
C VAL A 23 -21.38 -40.56 19.07
N THR A 24 -22.22 -41.60 18.98
CA THR A 24 -22.03 -42.87 19.67
C THR A 24 -21.19 -43.85 18.82
N SER A 25 -21.30 -43.79 17.50
CA SER A 25 -20.45 -44.56 16.58
C SER A 25 -20.16 -43.80 15.31
N CYS A 26 -19.01 -44.10 14.68
CA CYS A 26 -18.57 -43.50 13.39
C CYS A 26 -18.02 -44.65 12.53
N THR A 27 -18.74 -44.99 11.44
CA THR A 27 -18.40 -46.12 10.58
C THR A 27 -18.09 -45.60 9.14
N PRO A 28 -16.92 -45.91 8.56
CA PRO A 28 -16.63 -45.58 7.16
C PRO A 28 -17.63 -46.30 6.24
N ILE A 29 -18.13 -45.63 5.22
CA ILE A 29 -18.94 -46.22 4.16
C ILE A 29 -18.00 -46.77 3.09
N PRO A 30 -18.02 -48.10 2.80
CA PRO A 30 -17.10 -48.73 1.87
C PRO A 30 -17.10 -48.04 0.48
N ASP A 31 -15.91 -47.97 -0.13
CA ASP A 31 -15.67 -47.39 -1.47
C ASP A 31 -16.00 -45.88 -1.59
N THR A 32 -16.11 -45.17 -0.45
CA THR A 32 -16.36 -43.71 -0.41
C THR A 32 -15.44 -43.02 0.58
N HIS A 33 -15.47 -41.70 0.56
CA HIS A 33 -14.85 -40.85 1.61
C HIS A 33 -15.85 -40.47 2.73
N LEU A 34 -17.02 -41.10 2.78
CA LEU A 34 -18.10 -40.77 3.68
C LEU A 34 -18.08 -41.65 4.95
N PHE A 35 -18.65 -41.10 6.02
CA PHE A 35 -18.87 -41.77 7.30
C PHE A 35 -20.36 -41.77 7.65
N ALA A 36 -20.82 -42.87 8.19
CA ALA A 36 -22.13 -42.96 8.87
C ALA A 36 -21.92 -42.75 10.35
N LEU A 37 -22.52 -41.70 10.89
CA LEU A 37 -22.52 -41.37 12.32
C LEU A 37 -23.82 -41.79 12.94
N GLU A 38 -23.77 -42.55 14.06
CA GLU A 38 -24.92 -42.70 14.93
C GLU A 38 -24.89 -41.59 15.96
N VAL A 39 -25.89 -40.73 15.94
CA VAL A 39 -25.95 -39.52 16.78
C VAL A 39 -27.16 -39.57 17.69
N ASN A 40 -26.90 -39.57 18.99
CA ASN A 40 -27.93 -39.49 20.05
C ASN A 40 -28.31 -38.01 20.28
N ILE A 41 -29.59 -37.71 20.11
CA ILE A 41 -30.17 -36.37 20.36
C ILE A 41 -31.15 -36.38 21.58
N GLY A 42 -30.96 -37.28 22.51
CA GLY A 42 -31.73 -37.40 23.75
C GLY A 42 -32.66 -38.57 23.76
N LEU A 43 -33.87 -38.44 23.23
CA LEU A 43 -34.87 -39.53 23.24
C LEU A 43 -34.62 -40.58 22.14
N GLU A 44 -33.96 -40.17 21.07
CA GLU A 44 -33.75 -40.99 19.87
C GLU A 44 -32.29 -40.85 19.36
N SER A 45 -31.84 -41.89 18.64
CA SER A 45 -30.59 -41.86 17.89
C SER A 45 -30.91 -41.95 16.42
N HIS A 46 -30.15 -41.18 15.63
CA HIS A 46 -30.32 -41.09 14.19
C HIS A 46 -29.00 -41.32 13.45
N SER A 47 -29.09 -41.91 12.27
CA SER A 47 -27.94 -42.04 11.39
C SER A 47 -27.77 -40.74 10.58
N ILE A 48 -26.56 -40.20 10.54
CA ILE A 48 -26.20 -38.99 9.75
C ILE A 48 -24.97 -39.31 8.91
N VAL A 49 -25.06 -39.11 7.60
CA VAL A 49 -23.95 -39.32 6.68
C VAL A 49 -23.18 -37.99 6.50
N THR A 50 -21.86 -38.03 6.63
CA THR A 50 -20.99 -36.89 6.48
C THR A 50 -19.70 -37.23 5.72
N GLY A 51 -19.12 -36.26 5.00
CA GLY A 51 -17.79 -36.34 4.39
C GLY A 51 -16.68 -35.66 5.21
N ALA A 52 -16.98 -35.23 6.41
CA ALA A 52 -16.04 -34.47 7.21
C ALA A 52 -14.91 -35.38 7.77
N PRO A 53 -13.63 -35.05 7.51
CA PRO A 53 -12.49 -35.90 7.88
C PRO A 53 -12.25 -35.99 9.38
N ASN A 54 -12.78 -35.07 10.18
CA ASN A 54 -12.65 -35.03 11.64
C ASN A 54 -13.74 -35.81 12.37
N SER A 55 -14.57 -36.58 11.63
CA SER A 55 -15.67 -37.39 12.20
C SER A 55 -15.15 -38.51 13.09
N ARG A 56 -15.67 -38.62 14.32
CA ARG A 56 -15.29 -39.66 15.29
C ARG A 56 -16.38 -39.89 16.34
N ALA A 57 -16.36 -41.02 16.95
CA ALA A 57 -17.24 -41.31 18.12
C ALA A 57 -16.70 -40.61 19.40
N GLY A 58 -17.55 -40.46 20.38
CA GLY A 58 -17.19 -39.89 21.70
C GLY A 58 -17.10 -38.37 21.73
N VAL A 59 -17.67 -37.66 20.76
CA VAL A 59 -17.71 -36.20 20.68
C VAL A 59 -19.14 -35.69 20.51
N GLY A 60 -19.36 -34.43 20.90
CA GLY A 60 -20.57 -33.68 20.57
C GLY A 60 -20.48 -33.08 19.17
N VAL A 61 -21.63 -32.90 18.54
CA VAL A 61 -21.75 -32.24 17.22
C VAL A 61 -22.99 -31.33 17.18
N ALA A 62 -22.96 -30.32 16.32
CA ALA A 62 -24.14 -29.52 16.00
C ALA A 62 -24.98 -30.27 14.95
N VAL A 63 -26.18 -30.71 15.32
CA VAL A 63 -27.10 -31.44 14.45
C VAL A 63 -28.18 -30.50 13.94
N VAL A 64 -28.36 -30.47 12.63
CA VAL A 64 -29.47 -29.77 11.98
C VAL A 64 -30.50 -30.77 11.57
N PRO A 65 -31.63 -30.87 12.29
CA PRO A 65 -32.67 -31.87 12.02
C PRO A 65 -33.45 -31.52 10.73
N PRO A 66 -34.19 -32.50 10.17
CA PRO A 66 -35.11 -32.25 9.06
C PRO A 66 -36.14 -31.16 9.41
N GLY A 67 -36.42 -30.27 8.47
CA GLY A 67 -37.32 -29.12 8.64
C GLY A 67 -36.64 -27.82 9.05
N VAL A 68 -35.40 -27.86 9.52
CA VAL A 68 -34.62 -26.65 9.82
C VAL A 68 -33.98 -26.08 8.56
N THR A 69 -33.98 -24.77 8.42
CA THR A 69 -33.42 -24.05 7.24
C THR A 69 -32.10 -23.43 7.62
N LEU A 70 -31.03 -23.75 6.86
CA LEU A 70 -29.71 -23.12 6.91
C LEU A 70 -29.36 -22.50 5.57
N ASN A 71 -28.91 -21.26 5.55
CA ASN A 71 -28.47 -20.55 4.34
C ASN A 71 -29.48 -20.65 3.17
N GLY A 72 -30.80 -20.60 3.51
CA GLY A 72 -31.89 -20.68 2.54
C GLY A 72 -32.24 -22.11 2.07
N VAL A 73 -31.57 -23.15 2.61
CA VAL A 73 -31.85 -24.57 2.29
C VAL A 73 -32.52 -25.24 3.48
N THR A 74 -33.73 -25.75 3.29
CA THR A 74 -34.42 -26.59 4.29
C THR A 74 -33.89 -27.99 4.20
N LEU A 75 -33.40 -28.53 5.34
CA LEU A 75 -32.89 -29.88 5.42
C LEU A 75 -34.01 -30.91 5.45
N GLY A 76 -33.74 -32.10 4.97
CA GLY A 76 -34.64 -33.22 4.98
C GLY A 76 -33.89 -34.54 5.15
N VAL A 77 -34.63 -35.62 5.30
CA VAL A 77 -34.05 -36.98 5.28
C VAL A 77 -33.63 -37.30 3.87
N ARG A 78 -32.41 -37.82 3.70
CA ARG A 78 -31.86 -38.19 2.37
C ARG A 78 -31.24 -39.58 2.40
N GLN A 79 -31.30 -40.28 1.25
CA GLN A 79 -30.56 -41.53 1.03
C GLN A 79 -29.19 -41.19 0.42
N MET A 80 -28.12 -41.57 1.09
CA MET A 80 -26.73 -41.33 0.64
C MET A 80 -25.97 -42.66 0.69
N GLN A 81 -25.56 -43.18 -0.49
CA GLN A 81 -24.81 -44.44 -0.62
C GLN A 81 -25.47 -45.62 0.12
N GLY A 82 -26.79 -45.71 0.03
CA GLY A 82 -27.58 -46.78 0.66
C GLY A 82 -27.85 -46.61 2.15
N VAL A 83 -27.35 -45.52 2.77
CA VAL A 83 -27.63 -45.18 4.19
C VAL A 83 -28.60 -44.01 4.23
N GLU A 84 -29.61 -44.09 5.09
CA GLU A 84 -30.51 -42.99 5.37
C GLU A 84 -29.80 -41.95 6.28
N SER A 85 -29.73 -40.69 5.84
CA SER A 85 -29.18 -39.58 6.60
C SER A 85 -30.31 -38.70 7.13
N TRP A 86 -30.45 -38.62 8.45
CA TRP A 86 -31.44 -37.80 9.13
C TRP A 86 -30.86 -36.42 9.43
N GLY A 87 -31.11 -35.44 8.52
CA GLY A 87 -30.57 -34.11 8.68
C GLY A 87 -29.07 -34.06 8.37
N MET A 88 -28.32 -33.22 9.10
CA MET A 88 -26.91 -32.94 8.87
C MET A 88 -26.16 -32.65 10.16
N ALA A 89 -24.96 -33.18 10.31
CA ALA A 89 -23.99 -32.67 11.27
C ALA A 89 -23.22 -31.53 10.59
N ALA A 90 -23.17 -30.35 11.19
CA ALA A 90 -22.77 -29.11 10.52
C ALA A 90 -21.36 -28.66 10.90
N SER A 91 -20.70 -28.02 9.91
CA SER A 91 -19.46 -27.25 10.07
C SER A 91 -19.75 -25.83 10.58
N PRO A 92 -18.75 -25.10 11.10
CA PRO A 92 -18.89 -23.68 11.44
C PRO A 92 -19.40 -22.80 10.29
N ALA A 93 -18.93 -23.05 9.06
CA ALA A 93 -19.35 -22.30 7.87
C ALA A 93 -20.82 -22.56 7.50
N GLU A 94 -21.29 -23.82 7.59
CA GLU A 94 -22.70 -24.15 7.37
C GLU A 94 -23.62 -23.51 8.40
N LEU A 95 -23.16 -23.42 9.66
CA LEU A 95 -23.89 -22.73 10.74
C LEU A 95 -23.84 -21.19 10.62
N GLY A 96 -22.98 -20.64 9.76
CA GLY A 96 -22.77 -19.19 9.61
C GLY A 96 -21.98 -18.54 10.76
N VAL A 97 -21.30 -19.34 11.60
CA VAL A 97 -20.57 -18.85 12.80
C VAL A 97 -19.06 -18.79 12.61
N GLY A 98 -18.57 -19.03 11.41
CA GLY A 98 -17.16 -18.94 11.02
C GLY A 98 -16.96 -19.39 9.58
N GLU A 99 -15.76 -19.23 9.04
CA GLU A 99 -15.45 -19.54 7.63
C GLU A 99 -15.01 -21.01 7.40
N TYR A 100 -14.71 -21.74 8.48
CA TYR A 100 -14.16 -23.09 8.38
C TYR A 100 -15.23 -24.10 7.95
N SER A 101 -15.01 -24.70 6.77
CA SER A 101 -15.88 -25.75 6.16
C SER A 101 -15.22 -27.11 6.03
N GLY A 102 -13.94 -27.26 6.45
CA GLY A 102 -13.16 -28.48 6.25
C GLY A 102 -13.48 -29.63 7.24
N GLY A 103 -14.45 -29.45 8.15
CA GLY A 103 -14.85 -30.47 9.12
C GLY A 103 -16.03 -30.02 9.98
N LEU A 104 -16.57 -30.93 10.80
CA LEU A 104 -17.66 -30.68 11.72
C LEU A 104 -17.22 -29.72 12.85
N LEU A 105 -18.18 -28.97 13.40
CA LEU A 105 -18.03 -28.33 14.70
C LEU A 105 -18.10 -29.41 15.79
N LEU A 106 -16.94 -29.84 16.27
CA LEU A 106 -16.83 -30.84 17.34
C LEU A 106 -16.93 -30.15 18.71
N LEU A 107 -17.73 -30.69 19.60
CA LEU A 107 -18.01 -30.14 20.92
C LEU A 107 -17.67 -31.15 22.02
N PRO A 108 -17.22 -30.70 23.20
CA PRO A 108 -17.15 -31.57 24.39
C PRO A 108 -18.49 -32.16 24.75
N LEU A 109 -18.49 -33.37 25.31
CA LEU A 109 -19.76 -34.06 25.70
C LEU A 109 -20.53 -33.32 26.78
N GLU A 110 -19.86 -32.57 27.63
CA GLU A 110 -20.44 -31.76 28.72
C GLU A 110 -21.00 -30.41 28.24
N THR A 111 -20.90 -30.07 26.93
CA THR A 111 -21.40 -28.80 26.40
C THR A 111 -22.88 -28.59 26.67
N ALA A 112 -23.69 -29.61 26.46
CA ALA A 112 -25.14 -29.61 26.76
C ALA A 112 -25.69 -31.03 26.88
N ALA A 113 -26.92 -31.16 27.34
CA ALA A 113 -27.63 -32.44 27.25
C ALA A 113 -27.95 -32.76 25.77
N PRO A 114 -27.87 -34.03 25.32
CA PRO A 114 -28.28 -34.41 23.99
C PRO A 114 -29.70 -33.96 23.68
N GLY A 115 -29.92 -33.35 22.52
CA GLY A 115 -31.19 -32.74 22.11
C GLY A 115 -31.41 -31.28 22.56
N ALA A 116 -30.49 -30.69 23.31
CA ALA A 116 -30.57 -29.28 23.68
C ALA A 116 -30.34 -28.38 22.46
N ASP A 117 -31.10 -27.29 22.36
CA ASP A 117 -30.92 -26.26 21.31
C ASP A 117 -29.67 -25.44 21.58
N LEU A 118 -28.76 -25.40 20.59
CA LEU A 118 -27.47 -24.71 20.69
C LEU A 118 -27.58 -23.19 20.49
N SER A 119 -28.70 -22.68 20.00
CA SER A 119 -28.84 -21.23 19.70
C SER A 119 -28.68 -20.35 20.94
N SER A 120 -29.10 -20.84 22.14
CA SER A 120 -28.94 -20.12 23.40
C SER A 120 -27.48 -20.07 23.88
N LEU A 121 -26.64 -21.03 23.47
CA LEU A 121 -25.23 -21.13 23.86
C LEU A 121 -24.31 -20.36 22.92
N TRP A 122 -24.81 -20.03 21.75
CA TRP A 122 -24.04 -19.29 20.74
C TRP A 122 -24.88 -18.15 20.14
N PRO A 123 -25.02 -17.04 20.87
CA PRO A 123 -25.75 -15.86 20.37
C PRO A 123 -24.98 -15.14 19.26
N ALA A 124 -25.68 -14.28 18.51
CA ALA A 124 -25.05 -13.36 17.55
C ALA A 124 -24.02 -12.45 18.22
N ASP A 125 -23.03 -12.03 17.46
CA ASP A 125 -21.94 -11.17 17.92
C ASP A 125 -21.47 -10.22 16.79
N SER A 126 -20.55 -9.32 17.13
CA SER A 126 -19.91 -8.42 16.16
C SER A 126 -18.40 -8.49 16.29
N VAL A 127 -17.73 -8.67 15.20
CA VAL A 127 -16.25 -8.65 15.10
C VAL A 127 -15.85 -7.28 14.61
N LEU A 128 -14.95 -6.63 15.37
CA LEU A 128 -14.33 -5.36 14.99
C LEU A 128 -12.98 -5.66 14.36
N ASP A 129 -12.79 -5.21 13.12
CA ASP A 129 -11.49 -5.27 12.44
C ASP A 129 -10.72 -3.98 12.72
N ILE A 130 -9.60 -4.12 13.44
CA ILE A 130 -8.79 -2.99 13.93
C ILE A 130 -7.46 -2.99 13.19
N GLU A 131 -7.15 -1.90 12.48
CA GLU A 131 -5.84 -1.70 11.91
C GLU A 131 -4.80 -1.45 13.02
N VAL A 132 -3.75 -2.25 13.02
CA VAL A 132 -2.65 -2.14 13.99
C VAL A 132 -1.39 -1.65 13.29
N THR A 133 -0.94 -0.46 13.67
CA THR A 133 0.31 0.12 13.16
C THR A 133 1.54 -0.68 13.65
N PRO A 134 2.65 -0.71 12.90
CA PRO A 134 3.82 -1.53 13.24
C PRO A 134 4.46 -1.24 14.61
N ASN A 135 4.29 -0.04 15.16
CA ASN A 135 4.80 0.36 16.47
C ASN A 135 3.95 -0.16 17.63
N ARG A 136 2.66 -0.45 17.41
CA ARG A 136 1.69 -0.85 18.44
C ARG A 136 1.56 -2.37 18.57
N ALA A 137 2.69 -3.05 18.82
CA ALA A 137 2.72 -4.49 19.04
C ALA A 137 1.86 -4.95 20.24
N ASP A 138 1.70 -4.11 21.26
CA ASP A 138 0.90 -4.34 22.45
C ASP A 138 -0.57 -4.62 22.15
N VAL A 139 -1.16 -3.94 21.15
CA VAL A 139 -2.58 -4.10 20.77
C VAL A 139 -2.85 -5.28 19.83
N LEU A 140 -1.86 -6.12 19.53
CA LEU A 140 -2.06 -7.41 18.85
C LEU A 140 -2.65 -8.48 19.80
N SER A 141 -3.37 -8.05 20.81
CA SER A 141 -4.03 -8.89 21.81
C SER A 141 -5.28 -8.23 22.37
N ALA A 142 -6.20 -9.06 22.89
CA ALA A 142 -7.38 -8.57 23.58
C ALA A 142 -7.00 -7.73 24.82
N LEU A 143 -5.97 -8.14 25.55
CA LEU A 143 -5.46 -7.42 26.73
C LEU A 143 -4.92 -6.03 26.34
N GLY A 144 -4.15 -5.92 25.24
CA GLY A 144 -3.60 -4.65 24.80
C GLY A 144 -4.68 -3.67 24.35
N VAL A 145 -5.66 -4.13 23.57
CA VAL A 145 -6.84 -3.31 23.21
C VAL A 145 -7.63 -2.90 24.45
N ALA A 146 -7.80 -3.80 25.43
CA ALA A 146 -8.50 -3.50 26.67
C ALA A 146 -7.75 -2.45 27.53
N ARG A 147 -6.41 -2.46 27.56
CA ARG A 147 -5.59 -1.44 28.25
C ARG A 147 -5.83 -0.06 27.64
N ASP A 148 -5.74 0.03 26.33
CA ASP A 148 -5.93 1.30 25.60
C ASP A 148 -7.38 1.83 25.77
N LEU A 149 -8.36 0.95 25.63
CA LEU A 149 -9.77 1.29 25.79
C LEU A 149 -10.08 1.75 27.23
N ALA A 150 -9.54 1.07 28.23
CA ALA A 150 -9.69 1.44 29.63
C ALA A 150 -9.05 2.81 29.92
N ALA A 151 -7.85 3.07 29.39
CA ALA A 151 -7.17 4.36 29.50
C ALA A 151 -7.99 5.50 28.85
N PHE A 152 -8.53 5.27 27.67
CA PHE A 152 -9.35 6.24 26.94
C PHE A 152 -10.68 6.53 27.66
N LEU A 153 -11.39 5.48 28.07
CA LEU A 153 -12.70 5.59 28.73
C LEU A 153 -12.59 5.96 30.23
N LYS A 154 -11.37 6.06 30.78
CA LYS A 154 -11.10 6.31 32.20
C LYS A 154 -11.73 5.25 33.11
N LEU A 155 -11.67 3.99 32.67
CA LEU A 155 -12.18 2.82 33.38
C LEU A 155 -11.05 2.03 34.03
N GLU A 156 -11.38 1.32 35.11
CA GLU A 156 -10.46 0.37 35.72
C GLU A 156 -10.32 -0.89 34.85
N LEU A 157 -9.10 -1.26 34.50
CA LEU A 157 -8.80 -2.48 33.77
C LEU A 157 -8.92 -3.70 34.69
N LYS A 158 -9.65 -4.72 34.24
CA LYS A 158 -9.69 -6.05 34.86
C LYS A 158 -8.85 -7.02 34.03
N PRO A 159 -7.55 -7.19 34.34
CA PRO A 159 -6.67 -8.05 33.54
C PRO A 159 -7.11 -9.54 33.71
N PRO A 160 -6.75 -10.39 32.73
CA PRO A 160 -6.87 -11.83 32.89
C PRO A 160 -6.10 -12.35 34.11
N SER A 161 -6.46 -13.55 34.59
CA SER A 161 -5.72 -14.22 35.65
C SER A 161 -4.23 -14.32 35.34
N GLN A 162 -3.38 -14.14 36.35
CA GLN A 162 -1.92 -14.36 36.23
C GLN A 162 -1.56 -15.84 36.02
N GLY A 163 -2.58 -16.71 36.06
CA GLY A 163 -2.43 -18.15 35.91
C GLY A 163 -1.89 -18.82 37.17
N VAL A 164 -1.60 -20.10 37.04
CA VAL A 164 -1.06 -20.89 38.10
C VAL A 164 0.48 -20.84 38.08
N GLN A 165 1.07 -20.41 39.18
CA GLN A 165 2.52 -20.42 39.36
C GLN A 165 2.98 -21.73 39.97
N PRO A 166 3.93 -22.44 39.36
CA PRO A 166 4.51 -23.63 39.96
C PRO A 166 5.37 -23.26 41.18
N GLU A 167 5.26 -24.08 42.23
CA GLU A 167 6.09 -23.92 43.42
C GLU A 167 7.37 -24.79 43.35
N GLY A 168 8.50 -24.28 43.90
CA GLY A 168 9.75 -25.01 43.97
C GLY A 168 10.80 -24.62 42.90
N LYS A 169 11.83 -25.45 42.76
CA LYS A 169 12.88 -25.29 41.72
C LYS A 169 12.60 -26.24 40.57
N GLY A 170 12.49 -25.70 39.37
CA GLY A 170 12.39 -26.51 38.16
C GLY A 170 13.69 -27.21 37.79
N ASN A 171 13.61 -28.39 37.18
CA ASN A 171 14.71 -29.19 36.69
C ASN A 171 14.44 -29.79 35.31
N PHE A 172 13.59 -29.20 34.51
CA PHE A 172 13.46 -29.62 33.12
C PHE A 172 14.69 -29.20 32.33
N PRO A 173 15.27 -30.08 31.51
CA PRO A 173 16.44 -29.76 30.71
C PRO A 173 16.11 -28.66 29.67
N LEU A 174 16.58 -27.45 29.94
CA LEU A 174 16.41 -26.27 29.07
C LEU A 174 17.73 -25.54 28.99
N GLU A 175 18.25 -25.40 27.78
CA GLU A 175 19.54 -24.76 27.52
C GLU A 175 19.41 -23.73 26.39
N LEU A 176 19.97 -22.54 26.59
CA LEU A 176 20.27 -21.59 25.54
C LEU A 176 21.76 -21.63 25.25
N ALA A 177 22.16 -21.94 24.03
CA ALA A 177 23.55 -21.97 23.62
C ALA A 177 24.23 -20.60 23.84
N SER A 178 25.55 -20.64 24.11
CA SER A 178 26.28 -19.41 24.45
C SER A 178 26.23 -18.32 23.38
N ASP A 179 26.24 -18.70 22.11
CA ASP A 179 26.09 -17.77 20.96
C ASP A 179 24.69 -17.17 20.86
N VAL A 180 23.65 -17.93 21.22
CA VAL A 180 22.27 -17.40 21.30
C VAL A 180 22.14 -16.32 22.37
N LEU A 181 22.79 -16.51 23.51
CA LEU A 181 22.85 -15.51 24.58
C LEU A 181 23.70 -14.29 24.18
N GLU A 182 24.89 -14.51 23.62
CA GLU A 182 25.82 -13.48 23.20
C GLU A 182 25.19 -12.53 22.16
N TRP A 183 24.50 -13.09 21.16
CA TRP A 183 23.86 -12.32 20.09
C TRP A 183 22.42 -11.95 20.41
N LYS A 184 21.98 -12.18 21.64
CA LYS A 184 20.62 -11.87 22.10
C LYS A 184 19.53 -12.47 21.20
N GLY A 185 19.76 -13.66 20.67
CA GLY A 185 18.80 -14.39 19.83
C GLY A 185 17.52 -14.76 20.59
N CYS A 186 17.70 -15.17 21.84
CA CYS A 186 16.63 -15.40 22.81
C CYS A 186 17.02 -14.77 24.15
N THR A 187 16.19 -13.90 24.70
CA THR A 187 16.49 -13.19 25.95
C THR A 187 15.70 -13.72 27.14
N HIS A 188 14.60 -14.42 26.90
CA HIS A 188 13.83 -15.08 27.96
C HIS A 188 13.10 -16.28 27.36
N PHE A 189 13.25 -17.45 27.99
CA PHE A 189 12.59 -18.70 27.62
C PHE A 189 11.95 -19.29 28.88
N ALA A 190 10.63 -19.36 28.90
CA ALA A 190 9.85 -19.97 29.98
C ALA A 190 9.29 -21.30 29.51
N PHE A 191 9.38 -22.30 30.38
CA PHE A 191 8.89 -23.64 30.14
C PHE A 191 8.00 -24.11 31.30
N ARG A 192 6.93 -24.83 30.95
CA ARG A 192 6.05 -25.52 31.90
C ARG A 192 5.66 -26.89 31.36
N ARG A 193 5.27 -27.79 32.25
CA ARG A 193 4.75 -29.11 31.90
C ARG A 193 3.42 -29.36 32.64
N THR A 194 2.49 -29.99 31.94
CA THR A 194 1.25 -30.49 32.55
C THR A 194 0.84 -31.81 31.93
N VAL A 195 -0.03 -32.55 32.63
CA VAL A 195 -0.65 -33.79 32.13
C VAL A 195 -2.15 -33.59 32.11
N ILE A 196 -2.75 -33.64 30.93
CA ILE A 196 -4.20 -33.49 30.72
C ILE A 196 -4.86 -34.85 30.63
N ALA A 197 -6.12 -34.92 31.01
CA ALA A 197 -6.92 -36.17 30.97
C ALA A 197 -7.16 -36.61 29.51
N GLU A 198 -7.50 -35.67 28.64
CA GLU A 198 -7.84 -35.90 27.24
C GLU A 198 -7.55 -34.67 26.39
N ASN A 199 -7.08 -34.88 25.14
CA ASN A 199 -6.91 -33.82 24.15
C ASN A 199 -8.08 -33.86 23.13
N GLY A 200 -9.29 -33.70 23.59
CA GLY A 200 -10.52 -33.65 22.79
C GLY A 200 -10.82 -32.27 22.21
N PRO A 201 -12.08 -31.96 21.92
CA PRO A 201 -12.50 -30.61 21.54
C PRO A 201 -12.35 -29.62 22.70
N ALA A 202 -12.00 -28.37 22.42
CA ALA A 202 -11.95 -27.32 23.42
C ALA A 202 -13.37 -26.91 23.91
N PRO A 203 -13.51 -26.28 25.07
CA PRO A 203 -14.80 -25.75 25.54
C PRO A 203 -15.43 -24.79 24.51
N LEU A 204 -16.75 -24.82 24.41
CA LEU A 204 -17.52 -24.06 23.41
C LEU A 204 -17.15 -22.57 23.38
N TRP A 205 -16.97 -21.97 24.55
CA TRP A 205 -16.62 -20.53 24.64
C TRP A 205 -15.24 -20.19 24.06
N ILE A 206 -14.26 -21.11 24.13
CA ILE A 206 -12.94 -20.96 23.49
C ILE A 206 -13.11 -21.08 21.99
N GLN A 207 -13.75 -22.16 21.52
CA GLN A 207 -13.96 -22.35 20.07
C GLN A 207 -14.70 -21.17 19.43
N ARG A 208 -15.74 -20.64 20.12
CA ARG A 208 -16.45 -19.45 19.64
C ARG A 208 -15.53 -18.25 19.46
N ARG A 209 -14.68 -17.94 20.45
CA ARG A 209 -13.74 -16.82 20.37
C ARG A 209 -12.70 -17.00 19.27
N LEU A 210 -12.17 -18.21 19.11
CA LEU A 210 -11.24 -18.53 18.03
C LEU A 210 -11.88 -18.33 16.65
N LEU A 211 -13.07 -18.87 16.44
CA LEU A 211 -13.81 -18.74 15.18
C LEU A 211 -14.13 -17.28 14.85
N LEU A 212 -14.55 -16.48 15.84
CA LEU A 212 -14.77 -15.03 15.67
C LEU A 212 -13.48 -14.28 15.29
N CYS A 213 -12.31 -14.75 15.75
CA CYS A 213 -11.01 -14.20 15.39
C CYS A 213 -10.39 -14.85 14.12
N GLY A 214 -11.15 -15.62 13.35
CA GLY A 214 -10.70 -16.25 12.11
C GLY A 214 -9.81 -17.49 12.28
N SER A 215 -9.67 -18.00 13.51
CA SER A 215 -8.89 -19.22 13.83
C SER A 215 -9.80 -20.44 13.89
N ARG A 216 -9.40 -21.52 13.22
CA ARG A 216 -10.15 -22.79 13.27
C ARG A 216 -9.85 -23.55 14.57
N PRO A 217 -10.84 -24.15 15.23
CA PRO A 217 -10.63 -25.11 16.31
C PRO A 217 -9.93 -26.38 15.81
N ILE A 218 -8.98 -26.91 16.59
CA ILE A 218 -8.16 -28.08 16.24
C ILE A 218 -8.30 -29.17 17.32
N SER A 219 -7.82 -28.89 18.54
CA SER A 219 -7.88 -29.77 19.70
C SER A 219 -7.78 -28.95 20.98
N PHE A 220 -8.12 -29.51 22.11
CA PHE A 220 -8.16 -28.83 23.39
C PHE A 220 -6.86 -28.07 23.71
N ALA A 221 -5.71 -28.74 23.60
CA ALA A 221 -4.44 -28.10 23.91
C ALA A 221 -4.06 -27.00 22.90
N VAL A 222 -4.21 -27.27 21.60
CA VAL A 222 -3.88 -26.31 20.54
C VAL A 222 -4.80 -25.09 20.59
N ASP A 223 -6.08 -25.30 20.84
CA ASP A 223 -7.08 -24.22 20.90
C ASP A 223 -6.81 -23.29 22.09
N ILE A 224 -6.42 -23.85 23.25
CA ILE A 224 -6.00 -23.06 24.40
C ILE A 224 -4.72 -22.27 24.11
N SER A 225 -3.75 -22.88 23.41
CA SER A 225 -2.54 -22.20 22.95
C SER A 225 -2.87 -20.97 22.11
N ASN A 226 -3.70 -21.15 21.07
CA ASN A 226 -4.14 -20.06 20.19
C ASN A 226 -4.95 -19.00 20.95
N TYR A 227 -5.83 -19.43 21.87
CA TYR A 227 -6.60 -18.51 22.70
C TYR A 227 -5.70 -17.62 23.57
N VAL A 228 -4.70 -18.19 24.26
CA VAL A 228 -3.79 -17.41 25.11
C VAL A 228 -2.93 -16.44 24.28
N MET A 229 -2.53 -16.84 23.08
CA MET A 229 -1.86 -15.91 22.16
C MET A 229 -2.75 -14.71 21.80
N LEU A 230 -4.03 -14.93 21.50
CA LEU A 230 -4.99 -13.85 21.21
C LEU A 230 -5.34 -13.05 22.47
N GLU A 231 -5.43 -13.67 23.64
CA GLU A 231 -5.74 -13.01 24.91
C GLU A 231 -4.61 -12.08 25.35
N LEU A 232 -3.36 -12.56 25.36
CA LEU A 232 -2.20 -11.88 25.95
C LEU A 232 -1.26 -11.22 24.92
N GLY A 233 -1.24 -11.70 23.66
CA GLY A 233 -0.30 -11.26 22.64
C GLY A 233 1.04 -11.99 22.64
N GLN A 234 1.20 -13.02 23.48
CA GLN A 234 2.40 -13.84 23.55
C GLN A 234 2.23 -15.11 22.72
N PRO A 235 2.93 -15.25 21.58
CA PRO A 235 2.98 -16.51 20.87
C PRO A 235 3.68 -17.57 21.75
N ASN A 236 3.15 -18.78 21.68
CA ASN A 236 3.61 -19.90 22.48
C ASN A 236 3.58 -21.18 21.61
N ALA A 237 4.27 -22.22 22.05
CA ALA A 237 4.25 -23.51 21.38
C ALA A 237 4.01 -24.63 22.40
N LEU A 238 3.33 -25.68 21.93
CA LEU A 238 3.07 -26.88 22.69
C LEU A 238 3.72 -28.08 22.01
N TYR A 239 4.31 -28.99 22.83
CA TYR A 239 4.95 -30.20 22.34
C TYR A 239 4.45 -31.42 23.12
N ASP A 240 4.50 -32.60 22.46
CA ASP A 240 4.18 -33.87 23.10
C ASP A 240 5.35 -34.33 23.98
N GLY A 241 5.10 -34.42 25.28
CA GLY A 241 6.08 -34.91 26.26
C GLY A 241 6.43 -36.39 26.10
N ALA A 242 5.71 -37.17 25.28
CA ALA A 242 6.13 -38.52 24.90
C ALA A 242 7.39 -38.49 24.02
N ASP A 243 7.50 -37.55 23.11
CA ASP A 243 8.57 -37.44 22.11
C ASP A 243 9.72 -36.53 22.55
N VAL A 244 9.41 -35.45 23.30
CA VAL A 244 10.37 -34.40 23.67
C VAL A 244 10.64 -34.45 25.18
N LYS A 245 11.93 -34.49 25.60
CA LYS A 245 12.33 -34.58 27.01
C LYS A 245 13.24 -33.43 27.46
N GLY A 246 13.60 -32.53 26.57
CA GLY A 246 14.41 -31.35 26.84
C GLY A 246 14.46 -30.42 25.64
N PHE A 247 14.93 -29.19 25.84
CA PHE A 247 15.08 -28.18 24.81
C PHE A 247 16.50 -27.62 24.82
N VAL A 248 17.10 -27.54 23.63
CA VAL A 248 18.34 -26.82 23.39
C VAL A 248 18.12 -25.82 22.25
N THR A 249 18.20 -24.54 22.57
CA THR A 249 18.06 -23.47 21.56
C THR A 249 19.46 -23.11 21.03
N THR A 250 19.62 -23.18 19.71
CA THR A 250 20.89 -22.90 19.01
C THR A 250 20.61 -22.17 17.70
N TYR A 251 21.63 -21.71 17.01
CA TYR A 251 21.57 -21.44 15.59
C TYR A 251 21.64 -22.77 14.79
N ALA A 252 20.97 -22.78 13.63
CA ALA A 252 20.91 -23.98 12.80
C ALA A 252 22.27 -24.35 12.21
N ARG A 253 22.45 -25.65 11.92
CA ARG A 253 23.65 -26.18 11.32
C ARG A 253 23.63 -26.11 9.80
N ALA A 254 24.79 -26.12 9.16
CA ALA A 254 24.86 -26.10 7.70
C ALA A 254 24.12 -27.29 7.07
N GLY A 255 23.13 -26.99 6.18
CA GLY A 255 22.32 -28.00 5.50
C GLY A 255 21.27 -28.68 6.37
N GLU A 256 21.01 -28.19 7.56
CA GLU A 256 19.97 -28.70 8.44
C GLU A 256 18.58 -28.45 7.82
N THR A 257 17.69 -29.42 7.98
CA THR A 257 16.33 -29.33 7.44
C THR A 257 15.32 -29.73 8.50
N VAL A 258 14.10 -29.20 8.36
CA VAL A 258 12.97 -29.54 9.24
C VAL A 258 11.70 -29.70 8.41
N VAL A 259 10.88 -30.70 8.78
CA VAL A 259 9.52 -30.82 8.24
C VAL A 259 8.60 -30.04 9.16
N GLY A 260 8.05 -28.92 8.66
CA GLY A 260 7.17 -28.06 9.42
C GLY A 260 5.75 -28.61 9.59
N LEU A 261 4.97 -28.01 10.50
CA LEU A 261 3.54 -28.30 10.66
C LEU A 261 2.71 -27.97 9.38
N ASP A 262 3.28 -27.19 8.46
CA ASP A 262 2.70 -26.95 7.13
C ASP A 262 2.92 -28.12 6.14
N GLY A 263 3.55 -29.18 6.57
CA GLY A 263 3.86 -30.39 5.79
C GLY A 263 5.00 -30.22 4.79
N LYS A 264 5.71 -29.08 4.79
CA LYS A 264 6.82 -28.80 3.88
C LYS A 264 8.18 -29.01 4.56
N THR A 265 9.17 -29.37 3.75
CA THR A 265 10.57 -29.42 4.21
C THR A 265 11.21 -28.05 4.02
N HIS A 266 11.68 -27.46 5.10
CA HIS A 266 12.39 -26.18 5.10
C HIS A 266 13.90 -26.43 5.28
N THR A 267 14.72 -25.81 4.44
CA THR A 267 16.17 -25.78 4.59
C THR A 267 16.56 -24.57 5.40
N LEU A 268 17.32 -24.80 6.47
CA LEU A 268 17.70 -23.78 7.45
C LEU A 268 19.01 -23.09 7.06
N GLY A 269 19.13 -21.82 7.36
CA GLY A 269 20.36 -21.03 7.23
C GLY A 269 21.10 -20.96 8.56
N LEU A 270 22.40 -20.69 8.53
CA LEU A 270 23.26 -20.63 9.73
C LEU A 270 22.85 -19.53 10.73
N GLU A 271 22.03 -18.57 10.30
CA GLU A 271 21.54 -17.47 11.14
C GLU A 271 20.13 -17.74 11.71
N ASP A 272 19.55 -18.91 11.39
CA ASP A 272 18.22 -19.26 11.87
C ASP A 272 18.27 -19.82 13.28
N LEU A 273 17.46 -19.28 14.15
CA LEU A 273 17.25 -19.82 15.48
C LEU A 273 16.37 -21.06 15.42
N VAL A 274 16.79 -22.12 16.07
CA VAL A 274 16.06 -23.40 16.14
C VAL A 274 16.03 -23.93 17.57
N ILE A 275 14.99 -24.68 17.85
CA ILE A 275 14.87 -25.45 19.09
C ILE A 275 15.07 -26.92 18.73
N HIS A 276 16.06 -27.54 19.36
CA HIS A 276 16.29 -28.97 19.29
C HIS A 276 15.75 -29.67 20.54
N SER A 277 15.25 -30.87 20.38
CA SER A 277 15.06 -31.80 21.48
C SER A 277 16.41 -32.35 21.99
N GLU A 278 16.43 -32.99 23.13
CA GLU A 278 17.63 -33.58 23.74
C GLU A 278 18.33 -34.63 22.84
N ASN A 279 17.59 -35.24 21.91
CA ASN A 279 18.15 -36.19 20.92
C ASN A 279 18.73 -35.51 19.68
N GLY A 280 18.67 -34.16 19.61
CA GLY A 280 19.17 -33.35 18.52
C GLY A 280 18.21 -33.17 17.33
N ALA A 281 16.98 -33.67 17.42
CA ALA A 281 15.95 -33.40 16.40
C ALA A 281 15.43 -31.99 16.53
N VAL A 282 15.21 -31.31 15.40
CA VAL A 282 14.57 -29.97 15.37
C VAL A 282 13.09 -30.10 15.69
N VAL A 283 12.63 -29.43 16.73
CA VAL A 283 11.21 -29.38 17.14
C VAL A 283 10.53 -28.09 16.74
N SER A 284 11.29 -27.02 16.44
CA SER A 284 10.76 -25.74 15.98
C SER A 284 11.81 -24.89 15.25
N ILE A 285 11.39 -24.18 14.21
CA ILE A 285 12.06 -22.94 13.81
C ILE A 285 11.59 -21.90 14.82
N ALA A 286 12.49 -21.47 15.70
CA ALA A 286 12.16 -20.73 16.92
C ALA A 286 11.25 -19.52 16.68
N GLY A 287 10.09 -19.50 17.32
CA GLY A 287 9.10 -18.42 17.19
C GLY A 287 8.43 -18.28 15.81
N ILE A 288 8.67 -19.19 14.86
CA ILE A 288 8.17 -19.10 13.48
C ILE A 288 7.24 -20.26 13.16
N LEU A 289 7.72 -21.51 13.25
CA LEU A 289 6.96 -22.68 12.83
C LEU A 289 7.39 -23.92 13.63
N GLY A 290 6.42 -24.60 14.26
CA GLY A 290 6.68 -25.90 14.90
C GLY A 290 6.98 -26.99 13.87
N ALA A 291 7.79 -27.97 14.25
CA ALA A 291 8.06 -29.15 13.44
C ALA A 291 6.94 -30.21 13.62
N GLN A 292 6.84 -31.13 12.67
CA GLN A 292 5.97 -32.32 12.82
C GLN A 292 6.43 -33.23 13.94
N TYR A 293 7.77 -33.36 14.13
CA TYR A 293 8.32 -34.11 15.25
C TYR A 293 8.02 -33.40 16.58
N GLY A 294 7.51 -34.12 17.55
CA GLY A 294 7.11 -33.60 18.86
C GLY A 294 5.83 -32.76 18.83
N SER A 295 5.06 -32.73 17.72
CA SER A 295 3.80 -31.98 17.65
C SER A 295 2.69 -32.66 18.43
N ILE A 296 1.75 -31.86 18.93
CA ILE A 296 0.58 -32.32 19.67
C ILE A 296 -0.34 -33.16 18.77
N GLN A 297 -0.72 -34.32 19.27
CA GLN A 297 -1.63 -35.29 18.65
C GLN A 297 -2.88 -35.47 19.51
N ASP A 298 -3.95 -36.07 18.98
CA ASP A 298 -5.17 -36.42 19.78
C ASP A 298 -4.85 -37.35 20.96
N SER A 299 -3.80 -38.16 20.83
CA SER A 299 -3.33 -39.07 21.89
C SER A 299 -2.47 -38.39 22.95
N SER A 300 -1.99 -37.17 22.71
CA SER A 300 -1.10 -36.46 23.63
C SER A 300 -1.77 -36.22 24.97
N ARG A 301 -1.06 -36.50 26.03
CA ARG A 301 -1.51 -36.30 27.41
C ARG A 301 -0.51 -35.49 28.23
N GLU A 302 0.76 -35.72 28.01
CA GLU A 302 1.86 -34.94 28.58
C GLU A 302 2.13 -33.77 27.68
N ILE A 303 1.82 -32.56 28.13
CA ILE A 303 1.93 -31.31 27.34
C ILE A 303 3.08 -30.51 27.87
N LEU A 304 4.05 -30.24 26.99
CA LEU A 304 5.17 -29.32 27.24
C LEU A 304 4.80 -27.95 26.66
N ILE A 305 4.95 -26.92 27.46
CA ILE A 305 4.54 -25.55 27.15
C ILE A 305 5.79 -24.69 27.03
N GLU A 306 5.96 -24.01 25.90
CA GLU A 306 7.03 -23.05 25.64
C GLU A 306 6.43 -21.66 25.41
N ALA A 307 7.01 -20.65 26.03
CA ALA A 307 6.87 -19.27 25.64
C ALA A 307 8.21 -18.57 25.78
N ALA A 308 8.63 -17.83 24.77
CA ALA A 308 9.93 -17.19 24.76
C ALA A 308 9.88 -15.79 24.15
N ARG A 309 10.93 -15.01 24.42
CA ARG A 309 11.18 -13.72 23.78
C ARG A 309 12.35 -13.85 22.80
N TRP A 310 12.03 -13.79 21.54
CA TRP A 310 12.98 -13.91 20.44
C TRP A 310 13.44 -12.54 19.93
N ASN A 311 14.60 -12.51 19.27
CA ASN A 311 15.06 -11.31 18.57
C ASN A 311 14.16 -10.98 17.37
N PRO A 312 13.47 -9.83 17.35
CA PRO A 312 12.49 -9.49 16.30
C PRO A 312 13.11 -9.42 14.90
N VAL A 313 14.36 -8.93 14.81
CA VAL A 313 15.06 -8.76 13.53
C VAL A 313 15.47 -10.12 12.96
N ALA A 314 16.05 -11.00 13.81
CA ALA A 314 16.45 -12.35 13.41
C ALA A 314 15.23 -13.14 12.90
N LEU A 315 14.12 -13.13 13.64
CA LEU A 315 12.90 -13.82 13.23
C LEU A 315 12.35 -13.30 11.89
N ARG A 316 12.29 -11.98 11.72
CA ARG A 316 11.81 -11.38 10.48
C ARG A 316 12.64 -11.76 9.27
N LEU A 317 13.96 -11.78 9.41
CA LEU A 317 14.87 -12.18 8.33
C LEU A 317 14.71 -13.67 7.98
N THR A 318 14.63 -14.55 8.98
CA THR A 318 14.37 -15.99 8.78
C THR A 318 13.02 -16.23 8.12
N ALA A 319 11.95 -15.65 8.65
CA ALA A 319 10.60 -15.80 8.12
C ALA A 319 10.49 -15.31 6.67
N ARG A 320 11.09 -14.15 6.34
CA ARG A 320 11.12 -13.61 4.98
C ARG A 320 11.87 -14.52 4.02
N ARG A 321 13.04 -15.04 4.42
CA ARG A 321 13.85 -15.96 3.62
C ARG A 321 13.13 -17.28 3.36
N ALA A 322 12.46 -17.83 4.38
CA ALA A 322 11.67 -19.06 4.29
C ALA A 322 10.29 -18.88 3.63
N GLY A 323 9.86 -17.64 3.36
CA GLY A 323 8.54 -17.35 2.82
C GLY A 323 7.39 -17.65 3.79
N LEU A 324 7.67 -17.66 5.11
CA LEU A 324 6.71 -17.99 6.16
C LEU A 324 6.05 -16.73 6.71
N LYS A 325 4.73 -16.76 6.79
CA LYS A 325 3.89 -15.74 7.42
C LYS A 325 2.97 -16.43 8.42
N THR A 326 3.25 -16.29 9.71
CA THR A 326 2.46 -16.88 10.79
C THR A 326 2.02 -15.80 11.78
N ASP A 327 0.96 -16.06 12.53
CA ASP A 327 0.50 -15.18 13.61
C ASP A 327 1.58 -14.93 14.67
N ALA A 328 2.44 -15.91 14.92
CA ALA A 328 3.58 -15.79 15.81
C ALA A 328 4.63 -14.81 15.25
N VAL A 329 5.03 -14.96 13.98
CA VAL A 329 5.97 -14.06 13.31
C VAL A 329 5.44 -12.63 13.33
N TYR A 330 4.16 -12.44 13.01
CA TYR A 330 3.53 -11.12 12.96
C TYR A 330 3.62 -10.35 14.29
N ARG A 331 3.57 -11.09 15.42
CA ARG A 331 3.74 -10.52 16.76
C ARG A 331 5.21 -10.33 17.12
N PHE A 332 6.03 -11.36 16.94
CA PHE A 332 7.43 -11.31 17.33
C PHE A 332 8.24 -10.28 16.57
N GLU A 333 8.01 -10.12 15.26
CA GLU A 333 8.75 -9.14 14.45
C GLU A 333 8.50 -7.68 14.84
N ARG A 334 7.39 -7.39 15.55
CA ARG A 334 7.04 -6.07 16.08
C ARG A 334 7.52 -5.86 17.51
N GLY A 335 7.90 -6.93 18.19
CA GLY A 335 8.31 -6.92 19.58
C GLY A 335 7.17 -7.30 20.53
N VAL A 336 7.44 -8.28 21.39
CA VAL A 336 6.51 -8.78 22.42
C VAL A 336 7.00 -8.30 23.78
N ASP A 337 6.05 -8.01 24.68
CA ASP A 337 6.33 -7.64 26.07
C ASP A 337 7.25 -8.69 26.72
N PRO A 338 8.44 -8.29 27.20
CA PRO A 338 9.43 -9.18 27.78
C PRO A 338 8.96 -9.94 29.02
N LEU A 339 7.93 -9.48 29.70
CA LEU A 339 7.40 -10.15 30.92
C LEU A 339 6.33 -11.19 30.62
N LEU A 340 5.80 -11.23 29.39
CA LEU A 340 4.72 -12.14 29.01
C LEU A 340 5.07 -13.62 28.97
N PRO A 341 6.27 -14.09 28.63
CA PRO A 341 6.53 -15.53 28.54
C PRO A 341 6.12 -16.31 29.78
N ARG A 342 6.46 -15.81 30.96
CA ARG A 342 6.06 -16.42 32.25
C ARG A 342 4.55 -16.41 32.44
N TRP A 343 3.92 -15.26 32.21
CA TRP A 343 2.46 -15.12 32.37
C TRP A 343 1.71 -16.04 31.40
N ALA A 344 2.10 -16.10 30.13
CA ALA A 344 1.46 -16.96 29.16
C ALA A 344 1.57 -18.45 29.55
N CYS A 345 2.76 -18.90 29.95
CA CYS A 345 2.93 -20.28 30.45
C CYS A 345 2.03 -20.59 31.64
N ASN A 346 1.95 -19.68 32.61
CA ASN A 346 1.10 -19.87 33.80
C ASN A 346 -0.40 -19.86 33.42
N ARG A 347 -0.81 -19.01 32.49
CA ARG A 347 -2.18 -18.93 31.98
C ARG A 347 -2.59 -20.19 31.20
N LEU A 348 -1.65 -20.74 30.44
CA LEU A 348 -1.82 -22.02 29.75
C LEU A 348 -2.01 -23.16 30.73
N LEU A 349 -1.20 -23.24 31.81
CA LEU A 349 -1.39 -24.23 32.87
C LEU A 349 -2.79 -24.15 33.51
N GLU A 350 -3.26 -22.94 33.81
CA GLU A 350 -4.58 -22.71 34.38
C GLU A 350 -5.70 -23.24 33.48
N LEU A 351 -5.65 -22.88 32.19
CA LEU A 351 -6.70 -23.23 31.23
C LEU A 351 -6.67 -24.69 30.80
N LEU A 352 -5.49 -25.31 30.73
CA LEU A 352 -5.35 -26.74 30.48
C LEU A 352 -5.85 -27.58 31.63
N GLY A 353 -5.88 -27.04 32.87
CA GLY A 353 -6.50 -27.68 34.05
C GLY A 353 -5.90 -29.03 34.44
N GLY A 354 -4.72 -29.35 33.94
CA GLY A 354 -4.06 -30.63 34.19
C GLY A 354 -3.38 -30.71 35.57
N GLN A 355 -2.72 -31.83 35.83
CA GLN A 355 -1.87 -31.94 37.01
C GLN A 355 -0.69 -30.99 36.84
N ILE A 356 -0.57 -30.02 37.76
CA ILE A 356 0.56 -29.13 37.83
C ILE A 356 1.76 -29.90 38.31
N ASP A 357 2.71 -30.15 37.43
CA ASP A 357 3.95 -30.78 37.75
C ASP A 357 4.97 -29.75 38.25
N LEU A 358 5.89 -30.18 39.11
CA LEU A 358 7.02 -29.40 39.58
C LEU A 358 8.10 -29.17 38.48
N LEU A 359 7.91 -29.73 37.28
CA LEU A 359 8.83 -29.58 36.18
C LEU A 359 8.54 -28.27 35.43
N TYR A 360 9.28 -27.25 35.77
CA TYR A 360 9.34 -25.99 35.04
C TYR A 360 10.81 -25.58 34.89
N SER A 361 11.07 -24.69 33.96
CA SER A 361 12.39 -24.07 33.82
C SER A 361 12.22 -22.68 33.23
N GLU A 362 13.10 -21.79 33.62
CA GLU A 362 13.23 -20.48 33.00
C GLU A 362 14.71 -20.18 32.83
N VAL A 363 15.10 -19.77 31.63
CA VAL A 363 16.48 -19.42 31.28
C VAL A 363 16.49 -18.07 30.56
N GLY A 364 17.57 -17.35 30.74
CA GLY A 364 17.73 -16.00 30.24
C GLY A 364 17.38 -14.99 31.34
N GLU A 365 18.06 -13.86 31.28
CA GLU A 365 17.82 -12.76 32.19
C GLU A 365 17.00 -11.68 31.49
N ALA A 366 16.08 -11.15 32.23
CA ALA A 366 15.31 -9.99 31.83
C ALA A 366 16.13 -8.68 31.91
N TRP A 367 17.39 -8.69 31.60
CA TRP A 367 18.35 -7.63 31.85
C TRP A 367 18.27 -6.39 30.94
N ASP A 368 17.43 -6.41 29.92
CA ASP A 368 17.05 -5.21 29.15
C ASP A 368 15.57 -4.79 29.42
N LEU A 369 15.00 -5.23 30.55
CA LEU A 369 13.57 -5.12 30.81
C LEU A 369 13.17 -3.89 31.62
N GLU A 370 14.13 -3.17 32.19
CA GLU A 370 13.79 -1.87 32.78
C GLU A 370 13.64 -0.85 31.64
N PRO A 371 12.41 -0.38 31.37
CA PRO A 371 12.21 0.69 30.42
C PRO A 371 13.08 1.87 30.83
N LYS A 372 13.77 2.46 29.86
CA LYS A 372 14.56 3.68 30.13
C LYS A 372 13.61 4.78 30.53
N THR A 373 14.00 5.53 31.58
CA THR A 373 13.28 6.74 31.95
C THR A 373 13.42 7.78 30.83
N ILE A 374 12.30 8.28 30.37
CA ILE A 374 12.20 9.33 29.35
C ILE A 374 11.87 10.64 30.06
N VAL A 375 12.60 11.69 29.74
CA VAL A 375 12.33 13.03 30.30
C VAL A 375 11.49 13.80 29.29
N LEU A 376 10.26 14.16 29.66
CA LEU A 376 9.32 14.94 28.86
C LEU A 376 9.26 16.38 29.38
N ASP A 377 9.59 17.36 28.55
CA ASP A 377 9.33 18.77 28.74
C ASP A 377 7.87 19.07 28.36
N THR A 378 7.07 19.56 29.33
CA THR A 378 5.63 19.78 29.12
C THR A 378 5.34 20.95 28.18
N ASP A 379 6.21 21.96 28.11
CA ASP A 379 6.09 23.05 27.14
C ASP A 379 6.45 22.61 25.74
N TYR A 380 7.44 21.71 25.60
CA TYR A 380 7.73 21.06 24.32
C TYR A 380 6.53 20.23 23.83
N CYS A 381 5.89 19.49 24.73
CA CYS A 381 4.67 18.73 24.42
C CYS A 381 3.58 19.67 23.88
N ARG A 382 3.26 20.76 24.58
CA ARG A 382 2.26 21.73 24.12
C ARG A 382 2.61 22.35 22.77
N ARG A 383 3.89 22.76 22.58
CA ARG A 383 4.33 23.34 21.31
C ARG A 383 4.24 22.37 20.15
N LEU A 384 4.61 21.10 20.35
CA LEU A 384 4.58 20.10 19.29
C LEU A 384 3.15 19.69 18.93
N LEU A 385 2.28 19.53 19.95
CA LEU A 385 0.87 19.21 19.72
C LEU A 385 0.08 20.41 19.19
N GLY A 386 0.49 21.64 19.47
CA GLY A 386 -0.31 22.83 19.19
C GLY A 386 -1.56 22.95 20.08
N MET A 387 -1.56 22.29 21.24
CA MET A 387 -2.68 22.23 22.19
C MET A 387 -2.21 22.65 23.59
N ASP A 388 -3.08 23.33 24.34
CA ASP A 388 -2.83 23.72 25.73
C ASP A 388 -3.30 22.61 26.68
N VAL A 389 -2.48 21.56 26.83
CA VAL A 389 -2.74 20.45 27.74
C VAL A 389 -2.11 20.74 29.10
N ALA A 390 -2.89 20.64 30.17
CA ALA A 390 -2.40 20.87 31.53
C ALA A 390 -1.42 19.73 31.95
N ASP A 391 -0.37 20.11 32.73
CA ASP A 391 0.61 19.12 33.22
C ASP A 391 -0.04 17.95 33.98
N ALA A 392 -1.04 18.26 34.82
CA ALA A 392 -1.78 17.25 35.56
C ALA A 392 -2.55 16.28 34.65
N GLU A 393 -3.01 16.75 33.50
CA GLU A 393 -3.68 15.90 32.51
C GLU A 393 -2.66 15.04 31.76
N MET A 394 -1.51 15.55 31.38
CA MET A 394 -0.41 14.77 30.79
C MET A 394 0.00 13.63 31.74
N VAL A 395 0.19 13.91 33.02
CA VAL A 395 0.47 12.90 34.05
C VAL A 395 -0.65 11.84 34.10
N SER A 396 -1.91 12.28 34.22
CA SER A 396 -3.05 11.39 34.29
C SER A 396 -3.19 10.49 33.04
N ILE A 397 -2.91 11.02 31.85
CA ILE A 397 -2.94 10.25 30.60
C ILE A 397 -1.86 9.17 30.62
N LEU A 398 -0.63 9.53 30.96
CA LEU A 398 0.50 8.60 30.95
C LEU A 398 0.34 7.52 32.04
N GLU A 399 -0.13 7.88 33.24
CA GLU A 399 -0.43 6.92 34.31
C GLU A 399 -1.53 5.93 33.93
N ARG A 400 -2.60 6.39 33.24
CA ARG A 400 -3.67 5.49 32.75
C ARG A 400 -3.17 4.52 31.69
N LEU A 401 -2.13 4.87 30.93
CA LEU A 401 -1.46 3.97 29.99
C LEU A 401 -0.47 3.02 30.67
N GLY A 402 -0.32 3.11 32.00
CA GLY A 402 0.54 2.25 32.81
C GLY A 402 1.97 2.75 32.97
N CYS A 403 2.25 3.99 32.60
CA CYS A 403 3.55 4.61 32.87
C CYS A 403 3.70 4.96 34.36
N GLU A 404 4.90 4.80 34.90
CA GLU A 404 5.28 5.43 36.16
C GLU A 404 5.74 6.85 35.90
N VAL A 405 5.09 7.84 36.49
CA VAL A 405 5.37 9.25 36.22
C VAL A 405 5.83 9.96 37.50
N ALA A 406 6.97 10.64 37.44
CA ALA A 406 7.46 11.50 38.49
C ALA A 406 7.63 12.92 37.98
N PHE A 407 7.12 13.91 38.71
CA PHE A 407 7.29 15.30 38.38
C PHE A 407 8.67 15.80 38.87
N ARG A 408 9.46 16.35 37.97
CA ARG A 408 10.74 16.96 38.28
C ARG A 408 10.57 18.47 38.28
N PRO A 409 10.70 19.14 39.44
CA PRO A 409 10.64 20.60 39.48
C PRO A 409 11.81 21.18 38.67
N PRO A 410 11.62 22.35 38.03
CA PRO A 410 12.66 23.00 37.25
C PRO A 410 13.89 23.25 38.07
N LEU A 411 15.07 22.97 37.51
CA LEU A 411 16.35 23.36 38.11
C LEU A 411 16.45 24.89 38.10
N THR A 412 16.40 25.50 39.26
CA THR A 412 16.68 26.91 39.39
C THR A 412 18.12 27.19 38.92
N ARG A 413 18.28 28.18 38.04
CA ARG A 413 19.63 28.66 37.63
C ARG A 413 20.44 29.04 38.88
N GLY A 414 21.22 28.12 39.45
CA GLY A 414 22.03 28.38 40.60
C GLY A 414 22.48 27.20 41.44
N GLY A 415 22.07 25.96 41.09
CA GLY A 415 22.63 24.74 41.74
C GLY A 415 22.38 24.64 43.25
N LEU A 416 21.35 25.31 43.80
CA LEU A 416 20.94 25.16 45.19
C LEU A 416 19.76 24.19 45.27
N GLU A 417 20.00 23.09 45.96
CA GLU A 417 19.00 22.05 46.25
C GLU A 417 17.80 22.62 47.05
N SER A 418 16.70 21.92 46.99
CA SER A 418 15.33 22.19 47.38
C SER A 418 15.02 22.69 48.78
N GLU A 419 15.99 23.04 49.63
CA GLU A 419 15.77 23.62 50.95
C GLU A 419 15.30 25.09 50.95
N ALA A 420 15.35 25.77 49.79
CA ALA A 420 14.95 27.18 49.67
C ALA A 420 13.46 27.41 49.37
N LEU A 421 12.65 26.37 49.24
CA LEU A 421 11.21 26.48 48.92
C LEU A 421 10.27 26.22 50.10
N GLU A 422 10.77 25.97 51.29
CA GLU A 422 9.96 25.98 52.51
C GLU A 422 9.59 27.41 52.88
N GLY A 423 8.40 27.84 52.46
CA GLY A 423 7.86 29.17 52.83
C GLY A 423 7.27 29.98 51.66
N VAL A 424 7.34 29.51 50.44
CA VAL A 424 6.69 30.17 49.31
C VAL A 424 5.25 29.70 49.21
N PRO A 425 4.24 30.59 49.32
CA PRO A 425 2.83 30.23 49.15
C PRO A 425 2.60 29.56 47.80
N GLU A 426 1.75 28.52 47.79
CA GLU A 426 1.40 27.67 46.65
C GLU A 426 0.93 28.45 45.39
N GLY A 427 0.49 29.71 45.57
CA GLY A 427 0.04 30.62 44.50
C GLY A 427 1.14 31.46 43.82
N LEU A 428 2.40 31.36 44.28
CA LEU A 428 3.54 32.12 43.72
C LEU A 428 4.64 31.23 43.13
N ARG A 429 4.40 29.96 42.93
CA ARG A 429 5.26 29.12 42.11
C ARG A 429 5.04 29.56 40.66
N SER A 430 5.95 30.38 40.15
CA SER A 430 5.85 31.06 38.88
C SER A 430 5.61 30.08 37.73
N MET A 431 4.62 30.39 36.90
CA MET A 431 4.29 29.73 35.64
C MET A 431 5.40 29.83 34.55
N ASP A 432 6.61 30.30 34.92
CA ASP A 432 7.66 30.65 33.96
C ASP A 432 8.80 29.63 33.83
N SER A 433 8.65 28.42 34.40
CA SER A 433 9.65 27.35 34.18
C SER A 433 8.94 26.09 33.68
N PRO A 434 9.39 25.49 32.55
CA PRO A 434 8.76 24.32 31.99
C PRO A 434 8.78 23.15 32.99
N GLY A 435 7.63 22.54 33.22
CA GLY A 435 7.55 21.32 33.99
C GLY A 435 8.29 20.19 33.25
N GLN A 436 9.05 19.39 34.00
CA GLN A 436 9.63 18.16 33.44
C GLN A 436 9.00 16.94 34.10
N LEU A 437 8.62 15.94 33.28
CA LEU A 437 8.14 14.66 33.75
C LEU A 437 9.22 13.60 33.48
N GLU A 438 9.60 12.86 34.51
CA GLU A 438 10.35 11.62 34.36
C GLU A 438 9.33 10.50 34.19
N VAL A 439 9.31 9.89 33.01
CA VAL A 439 8.32 8.86 32.64
C VAL A 439 9.03 7.55 32.40
N LYS A 440 8.62 6.50 33.11
CA LYS A 440 9.06 5.14 32.88
C LYS A 440 7.92 4.36 32.18
N PRO A 441 8.04 4.05 30.89
CA PRO A 441 7.04 3.30 30.14
C PRO A 441 6.82 1.90 30.73
N PRO A 442 5.62 1.31 30.57
CA PRO A 442 5.39 -0.08 30.94
C PRO A 442 6.10 -1.04 29.95
N SER A 443 6.39 -2.26 30.39
CA SER A 443 7.14 -3.27 29.62
C SER A 443 6.52 -3.64 28.28
N TRP A 444 5.20 -3.55 28.16
CA TRP A 444 4.49 -3.88 26.92
C TRP A 444 4.54 -2.79 25.86
N ARG A 445 4.95 -1.56 26.20
CA ARG A 445 5.14 -0.45 25.25
C ARG A 445 6.59 -0.39 24.81
N VAL A 446 6.97 -1.36 23.99
CA VAL A 446 8.33 -1.49 23.43
C VAL A 446 8.70 -0.39 22.43
N ASP A 447 7.71 0.37 22.01
CA ASP A 447 7.80 1.50 21.08
C ASP A 447 8.17 2.81 21.77
N MET A 448 7.89 2.98 23.06
CA MET A 448 8.18 4.22 23.80
C MET A 448 9.68 4.30 24.16
N ALA A 449 10.41 5.17 23.47
CA ALA A 449 11.85 5.32 23.64
C ALA A 449 12.32 6.78 23.74
N ILE A 450 11.57 7.73 23.18
CA ILE A 450 11.89 9.16 23.10
C ILE A 450 10.70 10.03 23.56
N PRO A 451 10.93 11.31 23.88
CA PRO A 451 9.84 12.21 24.34
C PRO A 451 8.67 12.31 23.37
N GLU A 452 8.91 12.23 22.06
CA GLU A 452 7.89 12.33 21.03
C GLU A 452 6.90 11.16 21.08
N ASP A 453 7.34 9.97 21.51
CA ASP A 453 6.45 8.82 21.71
C ASP A 453 5.45 9.09 22.85
N LEU A 454 5.90 9.79 23.92
CA LEU A 454 5.02 10.21 25.01
C LEU A 454 4.07 11.33 24.58
N ILE A 455 4.53 12.25 23.74
CA ILE A 455 3.72 13.33 23.19
C ILE A 455 2.61 12.79 22.29
N GLU A 456 2.91 11.76 21.48
CA GLU A 456 1.90 11.05 20.68
C GLU A 456 0.78 10.52 21.58
N GLU A 457 1.15 9.86 22.68
CA GLU A 457 0.17 9.29 23.61
C GLU A 457 -0.67 10.35 24.31
N VAL A 458 -0.05 11.46 24.71
CA VAL A 458 -0.79 12.59 25.27
C VAL A 458 -1.78 13.15 24.26
N GLY A 459 -1.35 13.43 23.03
CA GLY A 459 -2.21 13.95 21.97
C GLY A 459 -3.34 13.00 21.61
N ARG A 460 -3.04 11.70 21.49
CA ARG A 460 -3.98 10.64 21.12
C ARG A 460 -5.12 10.46 22.14
N LEU A 461 -4.80 10.51 23.44
CA LEU A 461 -5.79 10.34 24.50
C LEU A 461 -6.47 11.65 24.93
N HIS A 462 -5.81 12.81 24.75
CA HIS A 462 -6.45 14.11 24.90
C HIS A 462 -7.51 14.30 23.82
N GLY A 463 -7.16 13.97 22.56
CA GLY A 463 -8.03 14.00 21.39
C GLY A 463 -7.54 15.01 20.35
N PHE A 464 -7.18 14.51 19.17
CA PHE A 464 -6.79 15.39 18.06
C PHE A 464 -7.96 16.19 17.48
N ASP A 465 -9.20 15.82 17.82
CA ASP A 465 -10.40 16.59 17.45
C ASP A 465 -10.48 17.95 18.17
N GLU A 466 -9.74 18.11 19.27
CA GLU A 466 -9.63 19.37 20.02
C GLU A 466 -8.61 20.35 19.39
N LEU A 467 -7.89 19.95 18.35
CA LEU A 467 -6.96 20.83 17.64
C LEU A 467 -7.70 22.00 17.00
N PRO A 468 -7.29 23.25 17.25
CA PRO A 468 -7.91 24.40 16.61
C PRO A 468 -7.62 24.40 15.11
N GLU A 469 -8.65 24.47 14.30
CA GLU A 469 -8.52 24.63 12.85
C GLU A 469 -8.08 26.06 12.53
N THR A 470 -6.78 26.25 12.34
CA THR A 470 -6.21 27.55 11.98
C THR A 470 -5.42 27.45 10.68
N LEU A 471 -5.46 28.54 9.89
CA LEU A 471 -4.57 28.64 8.74
C LEU A 471 -3.14 28.87 9.23
N PRO A 472 -2.15 28.10 8.76
CA PRO A 472 -0.77 28.32 9.13
C PRO A 472 -0.30 29.70 8.67
N HIS A 473 0.41 30.43 9.52
CA HIS A 473 1.07 31.65 9.15
C HIS A 473 2.37 31.31 8.40
N PHE A 474 2.40 31.58 7.11
CA PHE A 474 3.62 31.48 6.32
C PHE A 474 4.35 32.81 6.31
N LEU A 475 5.58 32.83 6.81
CA LEU A 475 6.52 33.88 6.46
C LEU A 475 7.10 33.51 5.08
N GLU A 476 6.76 34.29 4.05
CA GLU A 476 7.44 34.15 2.76
C GLU A 476 8.93 34.44 2.97
N HIS A 477 9.75 33.40 2.89
CA HIS A 477 11.19 33.58 2.89
C HIS A 477 11.64 33.97 1.48
N PRO A 478 12.49 34.98 1.31
CA PRO A 478 12.97 35.42 -0.02
C PRO A 478 13.51 34.28 -0.88
N ASP A 479 14.12 33.26 -0.27
CA ASP A 479 14.68 32.11 -0.97
C ASP A 479 13.62 31.16 -1.54
N ASN A 480 12.36 31.25 -1.10
CA ASN A 480 11.26 30.42 -1.61
C ASN A 480 10.54 31.02 -2.83
N ILE A 481 10.82 32.29 -3.19
CA ILE A 481 10.17 32.99 -4.31
C ILE A 481 10.46 32.27 -5.65
N GLY A 482 11.66 31.71 -5.81
CA GLY A 482 12.03 30.96 -7.03
C GLY A 482 11.27 29.63 -7.18
N ALA A 483 11.06 28.89 -6.08
CA ALA A 483 10.30 27.63 -6.09
C ALA A 483 8.83 27.87 -6.42
N ASP A 484 8.23 28.95 -5.90
CA ASP A 484 6.86 29.34 -6.23
C ASP A 484 6.70 29.73 -7.70
N THR A 485 7.68 30.44 -8.27
CA THR A 485 7.69 30.82 -9.71
C THR A 485 7.70 29.58 -10.61
N TYR A 486 8.48 28.55 -10.28
CA TYR A 486 8.53 27.32 -11.06
C TYR A 486 7.21 26.52 -10.95
N THR A 487 6.66 26.40 -9.77
CA THR A 487 5.37 25.74 -9.55
C THR A 487 4.22 26.45 -10.28
N ARG A 488 4.22 27.78 -10.25
CA ARG A 488 3.26 28.58 -11.03
C ARG A 488 3.44 28.37 -12.54
N HIS A 489 4.68 28.27 -13.04
CA HIS A 489 4.95 27.97 -14.42
C HIS A 489 4.39 26.61 -14.85
N LEU A 490 4.63 25.55 -14.06
CA LEU A 490 4.06 24.23 -14.31
C LEU A 490 2.54 24.26 -14.28
N SER A 491 1.94 24.96 -13.33
CA SER A 491 0.48 25.14 -13.24
C SER A 491 -0.08 25.88 -14.45
N HIS A 492 0.64 26.86 -14.97
CA HIS A 492 0.25 27.59 -16.18
C HIS A 492 0.30 26.69 -17.42
N ILE A 493 1.32 25.86 -17.56
CA ILE A 493 1.39 24.83 -18.62
C ILE A 493 0.19 23.90 -18.56
N LYS A 494 -0.12 23.33 -17.37
CA LYS A 494 -1.23 22.41 -17.18
C LYS A 494 -2.58 23.05 -17.54
N ASN A 495 -2.83 24.24 -17.00
CA ASN A 495 -4.10 24.95 -17.23
C ASN A 495 -4.27 25.32 -18.71
N THR A 496 -3.20 25.72 -19.39
CA THR A 496 -3.23 26.06 -20.82
C THR A 496 -3.55 24.81 -21.64
N LEU A 497 -2.91 23.68 -21.39
CA LEU A 497 -3.17 22.42 -22.09
C LEU A 497 -4.59 21.91 -21.83
N ALA A 498 -5.06 21.96 -20.57
CA ALA A 498 -6.44 21.62 -20.23
C ALA A 498 -7.46 22.54 -20.95
N GLY A 499 -7.16 23.85 -21.05
CA GLY A 499 -7.95 24.81 -21.80
C GLY A 499 -7.99 24.54 -23.32
N LEU A 500 -6.95 23.92 -23.86
CA LEU A 500 -6.88 23.46 -25.26
C LEU A 500 -7.55 22.08 -25.48
N GLY A 501 -8.10 21.46 -24.43
CA GLY A 501 -8.83 20.20 -24.49
C GLY A 501 -7.97 18.95 -24.24
N PHE A 502 -6.72 19.09 -23.80
CA PHE A 502 -5.91 17.96 -23.38
C PHE A 502 -6.27 17.49 -21.97
N SER A 503 -6.27 16.18 -21.76
CA SER A 503 -6.42 15.55 -20.45
C SER A 503 -5.05 15.21 -19.88
N GLU A 504 -4.80 15.59 -18.61
CA GLU A 504 -3.59 15.18 -17.91
C GLU A 504 -3.64 13.70 -17.58
N VAL A 505 -2.54 13.00 -17.83
CA VAL A 505 -2.34 11.63 -17.37
C VAL A 505 -1.11 11.58 -16.47
N VAL A 506 -1.18 10.74 -15.43
CA VAL A 506 -0.07 10.47 -14.52
C VAL A 506 0.27 8.99 -14.63
N ASN A 507 1.40 8.71 -15.25
CA ASN A 507 1.88 7.36 -15.45
C ASN A 507 3.03 7.01 -14.50
N TYR A 508 3.27 5.71 -14.30
CA TYR A 508 4.43 5.27 -13.53
C TYR A 508 5.74 5.65 -14.23
N SER A 509 6.72 6.04 -13.43
CA SER A 509 8.09 6.28 -13.92
C SER A 509 8.86 4.99 -14.25
N PHE A 510 8.22 3.84 -14.12
CA PHE A 510 8.79 2.52 -14.35
C PHE A 510 8.40 1.99 -15.73
N THR A 511 9.31 1.26 -16.35
CA THR A 511 9.15 0.60 -17.65
C THR A 511 9.87 -0.74 -17.67
N SER A 512 9.77 -1.48 -18.76
CA SER A 512 10.62 -2.64 -19.05
C SER A 512 11.44 -2.42 -20.32
N GLN A 513 12.48 -3.23 -20.51
CA GLN A 513 13.23 -3.21 -21.77
C GLN A 513 12.34 -3.51 -22.98
N GLY A 514 11.43 -4.50 -22.83
CA GLY A 514 10.48 -4.86 -23.89
C GLY A 514 9.50 -3.75 -24.25
N GLU A 515 9.02 -2.99 -23.27
CA GLU A 515 8.16 -1.82 -23.52
C GLU A 515 8.93 -0.73 -24.26
N ALA A 516 10.14 -0.43 -23.82
CA ALA A 516 11.01 0.56 -24.50
C ALA A 516 11.35 0.14 -25.95
N GLU A 517 11.68 -1.13 -26.18
CA GLU A 517 11.93 -1.67 -27.53
C GLU A 517 10.69 -1.61 -28.41
N ASN A 518 9.52 -1.95 -27.90
CA ASN A 518 8.26 -1.88 -28.65
C ASN A 518 7.91 -0.45 -29.06
N ALA A 519 8.23 0.52 -28.21
CA ALA A 519 8.07 1.93 -28.48
C ALA A 519 9.25 2.54 -29.28
N ARG A 520 10.32 1.79 -29.53
CA ARG A 520 11.59 2.29 -30.05
C ARG A 520 12.14 3.48 -29.23
N ALA A 521 11.96 3.42 -27.93
CA ALA A 521 12.50 4.39 -26.99
C ALA A 521 14.00 4.15 -26.73
N PRO A 522 14.72 5.17 -26.24
CA PRO A 522 16.08 4.98 -25.77
C PRO A 522 16.12 3.87 -24.72
N LYS A 523 17.17 3.02 -24.80
CA LYS A 523 17.29 1.87 -23.89
C LYS A 523 17.34 2.34 -22.43
N PRO A 524 16.48 1.82 -21.56
CA PRO A 524 16.54 2.12 -20.13
C PRO A 524 17.76 1.41 -19.50
N THR A 525 18.56 2.18 -18.76
CA THR A 525 19.82 1.71 -18.14
C THR A 525 19.75 1.61 -16.63
N LEU A 526 18.83 2.37 -15.99
CA LEU A 526 18.66 2.37 -14.55
C LEU A 526 17.68 1.27 -14.14
N GLU A 527 18.22 0.16 -13.63
CA GLU A 527 17.48 -1.01 -13.19
C GLU A 527 17.09 -0.91 -11.71
N LEU A 528 15.87 -1.35 -11.37
CA LEU A 528 15.39 -1.41 -10.00
C LEU A 528 15.90 -2.70 -9.30
N ARG A 529 16.42 -2.56 -8.10
CA ARG A 529 16.92 -3.70 -7.31
C ARG A 529 15.80 -4.69 -6.93
N ASN A 530 14.60 -4.19 -6.67
CA ASN A 530 13.43 -4.97 -6.21
C ASN A 530 12.16 -4.52 -6.93
N PRO A 531 12.02 -4.83 -8.25
CA PRO A 531 10.85 -4.43 -9.02
C PRO A 531 9.58 -5.10 -8.49
N LEU A 532 8.45 -4.36 -8.54
CA LEU A 532 7.15 -4.88 -8.11
C LEU A 532 6.60 -5.95 -9.06
N THR A 533 6.85 -5.80 -10.36
CA THR A 533 6.44 -6.75 -11.41
C THR A 533 7.51 -6.85 -12.48
N ALA A 534 7.44 -7.90 -13.31
CA ALA A 534 8.36 -8.11 -14.43
C ALA A 534 8.29 -7.00 -15.52
N GLU A 535 7.16 -6.28 -15.60
CA GLU A 535 6.94 -5.18 -16.53
C GLU A 535 7.46 -3.84 -16.01
N ARG A 536 7.96 -3.75 -14.76
CA ARG A 536 8.39 -2.50 -14.11
C ARG A 536 9.77 -2.62 -13.52
N THR A 537 10.72 -3.04 -14.34
CA THR A 537 12.08 -3.38 -13.91
C THR A 537 13.08 -2.23 -14.03
N HIS A 538 12.77 -1.18 -14.80
CA HIS A 538 13.68 -0.06 -15.08
C HIS A 538 12.97 1.28 -14.94
N MET A 539 13.76 2.35 -14.80
CA MET A 539 13.25 3.71 -14.89
C MET A 539 13.11 4.12 -16.37
N ARG A 540 12.02 4.84 -16.70
CA ARG A 540 11.71 5.27 -18.07
C ARG A 540 12.69 6.32 -18.60
N THR A 541 13.00 6.25 -19.90
CA THR A 541 13.91 7.18 -20.61
C THR A 541 13.18 8.16 -21.52
N ALA A 542 11.85 8.02 -21.65
CA ALA A 542 10.96 8.88 -22.44
C ALA A 542 9.54 8.82 -21.83
N LEU A 543 8.69 9.82 -22.11
CA LEU A 543 7.29 9.84 -21.68
C LEU A 543 6.34 9.14 -22.66
N TYR A 544 6.67 9.21 -23.97
CA TYR A 544 5.75 8.71 -25.00
C TYR A 544 5.39 7.20 -24.88
N PRO A 545 6.24 6.27 -24.40
CA PRO A 545 5.80 4.89 -24.19
C PRO A 545 4.62 4.79 -23.22
N SER A 546 4.67 5.55 -22.12
CA SER A 546 3.58 5.61 -21.16
C SER A 546 2.32 6.26 -21.74
N LEU A 547 2.48 7.32 -22.55
CA LEU A 547 1.36 7.95 -23.28
C LEU A 547 0.72 6.98 -24.30
N LEU A 548 1.53 6.18 -25.01
CA LEU A 548 1.02 5.14 -25.91
C LEU A 548 0.22 4.06 -25.16
N ASN A 549 0.66 3.69 -23.97
CA ASN A 549 -0.09 2.78 -23.11
C ASN A 549 -1.43 3.39 -22.68
N SER A 550 -1.43 4.65 -22.25
CA SER A 550 -2.66 5.38 -21.90
C SER A 550 -3.62 5.45 -23.11
N ALA A 551 -3.11 5.72 -24.31
CA ALA A 551 -3.92 5.72 -25.53
C ALA A 551 -4.45 4.33 -25.89
N ARG A 552 -3.71 3.26 -25.62
CA ARG A 552 -4.13 1.87 -25.84
C ARG A 552 -5.26 1.47 -24.88
N VAL A 553 -5.14 1.83 -23.60
CA VAL A 553 -6.17 1.55 -22.58
C VAL A 553 -7.47 2.29 -22.91
N ASN A 554 -7.37 3.53 -23.40
CA ASN A 554 -8.50 4.36 -23.80
C ASN A 554 -8.83 4.24 -25.30
N SER A 555 -8.57 3.10 -25.91
CA SER A 555 -8.76 2.89 -27.36
C SER A 555 -10.23 2.92 -27.83
N PHE A 556 -11.17 2.84 -26.90
CA PHE A 556 -12.61 3.00 -27.15
C PHE A 556 -13.01 4.45 -27.49
N ASP A 557 -12.24 5.42 -27.03
CA ASP A 557 -12.44 6.82 -27.40
C ASP A 557 -11.94 7.08 -28.83
N SER A 558 -12.79 7.74 -29.61
CA SER A 558 -12.46 8.10 -31.00
C SER A 558 -11.51 9.30 -31.10
N SER A 559 -11.45 10.13 -30.06
CA SER A 559 -10.60 11.32 -29.95
C SER A 559 -9.85 11.33 -28.63
N LEU A 560 -8.53 11.39 -28.67
CA LEU A 560 -7.69 11.46 -27.50
C LEU A 560 -6.69 12.61 -27.62
N LEU A 561 -6.72 13.51 -26.65
CA LEU A 561 -5.73 14.57 -26.44
C LEU A 561 -5.20 14.36 -25.03
N LEU A 562 -3.97 13.83 -24.90
CA LEU A 562 -3.35 13.51 -23.63
C LEU A 562 -2.07 14.29 -23.42
N PHE A 563 -1.80 14.68 -22.18
CA PHE A 563 -0.49 15.21 -21.80
C PHE A 563 0.01 14.66 -20.48
N GLU A 564 1.32 14.64 -20.33
CA GLU A 564 1.99 14.28 -19.08
C GLU A 564 3.17 15.22 -18.84
N LEU A 565 3.23 15.82 -17.65
CA LEU A 565 4.41 16.43 -17.10
C LEU A 565 5.09 15.43 -16.19
N GLY A 566 6.31 15.02 -16.53
CA GLY A 566 6.95 13.94 -15.78
C GLY A 566 8.46 13.90 -15.95
N ARG A 567 9.06 13.11 -15.07
CA ARG A 567 10.50 12.87 -15.08
C ARG A 567 10.84 11.65 -15.91
N ILE A 568 11.97 11.75 -16.59
CA ILE A 568 12.62 10.66 -17.31
C ILE A 568 14.04 10.49 -16.78
N PHE A 569 14.62 9.31 -16.97
CA PHE A 569 15.89 8.91 -16.38
C PHE A 569 16.86 8.36 -17.45
N PRO A 570 17.31 9.19 -18.42
CA PRO A 570 18.35 8.79 -19.35
C PRO A 570 19.69 8.65 -18.62
N GLU A 571 20.70 8.12 -19.29
CA GLU A 571 22.05 7.94 -18.75
C GLU A 571 22.69 9.27 -18.30
N SER A 572 22.27 10.39 -18.91
CA SER A 572 22.74 11.75 -18.56
C SER A 572 22.18 12.29 -17.24
N GLY A 573 21.28 11.57 -16.56
CA GLY A 573 20.65 11.98 -15.31
C GLY A 573 19.15 12.25 -15.44
N GLU A 574 18.53 12.74 -14.38
CA GLU A 574 17.11 13.02 -14.30
C GLU A 574 16.74 14.29 -15.06
N LEU A 575 15.71 14.22 -15.90
CA LEU A 575 15.20 15.35 -16.70
C LEU A 575 13.68 15.44 -16.58
N GLU A 576 13.17 16.66 -16.48
CA GLU A 576 11.72 16.91 -16.57
C GLU A 576 11.31 17.19 -18.01
N ARG A 577 10.22 16.57 -18.44
CA ARG A 577 9.64 16.72 -19.76
C ARG A 577 8.14 16.95 -19.74
N LEU A 578 7.69 17.61 -20.80
CA LEU A 578 6.32 17.64 -21.23
C LEU A 578 6.16 16.68 -22.41
N GLY A 579 5.25 15.70 -22.29
CA GLY A 579 4.83 14.83 -23.37
C GLY A 579 3.38 15.08 -23.76
N LEU A 580 3.07 15.15 -25.07
CA LEU A 580 1.72 15.24 -25.60
C LEU A 580 1.46 14.13 -26.60
N LEU A 581 0.19 13.68 -26.62
CA LEU A 581 -0.31 12.73 -27.60
C LEU A 581 -1.67 13.22 -28.13
N MET A 582 -1.84 13.25 -29.47
CA MET A 582 -3.12 13.44 -30.12
C MET A 582 -3.43 12.25 -31.02
N ARG A 583 -4.64 11.72 -30.94
CA ARG A 583 -5.17 10.66 -31.81
C ARG A 583 -6.64 10.90 -32.14
N GLY A 584 -7.00 10.72 -33.40
CA GLY A 584 -8.38 10.89 -33.87
C GLY A 584 -8.75 12.35 -34.17
N PRO A 585 -10.04 12.63 -34.39
CA PRO A 585 -10.51 13.98 -34.69
C PRO A 585 -10.37 14.89 -33.47
N LEU A 586 -10.16 16.19 -33.72
CA LEU A 586 -10.11 17.20 -32.66
C LEU A 586 -11.45 17.29 -31.91
N ALA A 587 -12.55 17.19 -32.65
CA ALA A 587 -13.87 17.08 -32.07
C ALA A 587 -14.69 16.02 -32.83
N PRO A 588 -15.33 15.06 -32.10
CA PRO A 588 -16.19 14.05 -32.72
C PRO A 588 -17.48 14.68 -33.24
N VAL A 589 -18.23 13.92 -34.04
CA VAL A 589 -19.60 14.32 -34.46
C VAL A 589 -20.47 14.58 -33.23
N GLY A 590 -21.15 15.69 -33.20
CA GLY A 590 -22.01 16.08 -32.09
C GLY A 590 -23.04 17.11 -32.51
N ALA A 591 -23.82 17.64 -31.54
CA ALA A 591 -24.89 18.62 -31.81
C ALA A 591 -24.38 19.90 -32.48
N GLN A 592 -23.11 20.27 -32.26
CA GLN A 592 -22.51 21.49 -32.85
C GLN A 592 -21.78 21.21 -34.17
N TYR A 593 -21.34 19.96 -34.41
CA TYR A 593 -20.56 19.60 -35.59
C TYR A 593 -21.24 18.46 -36.33
N ALA A 594 -21.81 18.74 -37.50
CA ALA A 594 -22.40 17.73 -38.37
C ALA A 594 -21.34 16.76 -38.98
N ARG A 595 -20.08 17.15 -38.98
CA ARG A 595 -18.93 16.33 -39.39
C ARG A 595 -17.84 16.44 -38.31
N PRO A 596 -17.00 15.39 -38.11
CA PRO A 596 -15.89 15.49 -37.19
C PRO A 596 -14.93 16.61 -37.65
N LEU A 597 -14.38 17.36 -36.70
CA LEU A 597 -13.22 18.21 -37.01
C LEU A 597 -12.01 17.29 -37.11
N GLU A 598 -11.52 17.08 -38.33
CA GLU A 598 -10.43 16.15 -38.59
C GLU A 598 -9.18 16.54 -37.81
N GLY A 599 -8.58 15.54 -37.15
CA GLY A 599 -7.28 15.65 -36.51
C GLY A 599 -6.20 15.26 -37.49
N GLY A 600 -5.25 16.15 -37.75
CA GLY A 600 -4.10 15.90 -38.59
C GLY A 600 -2.86 16.58 -38.02
N PHE A 601 -1.72 16.40 -38.68
CA PHE A 601 -0.47 17.03 -38.22
C PHE A 601 -0.60 18.56 -38.09
N TYR A 602 -1.27 19.21 -39.02
CA TYR A 602 -1.46 20.66 -38.97
C TYR A 602 -2.40 21.11 -37.88
N THR A 603 -3.40 20.29 -37.55
CA THR A 603 -4.28 20.54 -36.41
C THR A 603 -3.49 20.44 -35.09
N PHE A 604 -2.65 19.38 -34.96
CA PHE A 604 -1.78 19.24 -33.81
C PHE A 604 -0.78 20.38 -33.71
N LYS A 605 -0.14 20.75 -34.82
CA LYS A 605 0.76 21.90 -34.90
C LYS A 605 0.09 23.22 -34.47
N GLY A 606 -1.13 23.49 -34.91
CA GLY A 606 -1.89 24.68 -34.49
C GLY A 606 -2.19 24.72 -33.02
N LEU A 607 -2.50 23.56 -32.39
CA LEU A 607 -2.66 23.46 -30.94
C LEU A 607 -1.35 23.78 -30.20
N LEU A 608 -0.20 23.31 -30.74
CA LEU A 608 1.11 23.58 -30.15
C LEU A 608 1.51 25.05 -30.27
N GLU A 609 1.23 25.68 -31.42
CA GLU A 609 1.43 27.11 -31.61
C GLU A 609 0.56 27.97 -30.69
N SER A 610 -0.72 27.58 -30.51
CA SER A 610 -1.63 28.21 -29.54
C SER A 610 -1.16 28.06 -28.11
N PHE A 611 -0.65 26.86 -27.76
CA PHE A 611 -0.03 26.59 -26.46
C PHE A 611 1.16 27.52 -26.20
N ALA A 612 2.10 27.61 -27.18
CA ALA A 612 3.27 28.43 -27.03
C ALA A 612 2.94 29.93 -26.93
N ALA A 613 2.04 30.43 -27.79
CA ALA A 613 1.59 31.82 -27.74
C ALA A 613 0.97 32.19 -26.39
N THR A 614 0.16 31.28 -25.80
CA THR A 614 -0.45 31.50 -24.48
C THR A 614 0.58 31.57 -23.36
N LEU A 615 1.69 30.81 -23.47
CA LEU A 615 2.80 30.84 -22.52
C LEU A 615 3.81 31.98 -22.79
N GLY A 616 3.59 32.78 -23.82
CA GLY A 616 4.51 33.85 -24.24
C GLY A 616 5.78 33.33 -24.87
N GLY A 617 5.72 32.17 -25.53
CA GLY A 617 6.83 31.58 -26.29
C GLY A 617 6.52 31.52 -27.78
N GLU A 618 7.56 31.33 -28.57
CA GLU A 618 7.50 31.11 -30.01
C GLU A 618 7.99 29.70 -30.34
N LEU A 619 7.20 28.96 -31.13
CA LEU A 619 7.58 27.63 -31.62
C LEU A 619 8.00 27.67 -33.08
N GLU A 620 9.17 27.12 -33.35
CA GLU A 620 9.64 26.82 -34.69
C GLU A 620 9.77 25.30 -34.87
N PHE A 621 9.46 24.85 -36.08
CA PHE A 621 9.54 23.43 -36.44
C PHE A 621 10.57 23.28 -37.59
N GLN A 622 11.66 22.54 -37.30
CA GLN A 622 12.70 22.27 -38.30
C GLN A 622 12.64 20.79 -38.71
N GLN A 623 12.62 20.56 -40.02
CA GLN A 623 12.62 19.20 -40.54
C GLN A 623 13.93 18.49 -40.23
N PHE A 624 13.87 17.21 -39.86
CA PHE A 624 15.08 16.41 -39.70
C PHE A 624 15.84 16.25 -40.99
N ALA A 625 17.16 16.24 -40.91
CA ALA A 625 17.99 15.80 -42.04
C ALA A 625 17.61 14.35 -42.44
N ALA A 626 17.80 14.01 -43.71
CA ALA A 626 17.43 12.69 -44.20
C ALA A 626 18.08 11.57 -43.38
N GLY A 627 17.27 10.70 -42.82
CA GLY A 627 17.72 9.56 -41.99
C GLY A 627 18.05 9.90 -40.53
N SER A 628 17.85 11.15 -40.04
CA SER A 628 18.12 11.52 -38.65
C SER A 628 16.87 11.60 -37.75
N ALA A 629 15.68 11.33 -38.29
CA ALA A 629 14.44 11.31 -37.52
C ALA A 629 14.47 10.21 -36.45
N PRO A 630 13.98 10.49 -35.23
CA PRO A 630 13.86 9.46 -34.18
C PRO A 630 13.07 8.26 -34.64
N ALA A 631 13.51 7.05 -34.28
CA ALA A 631 12.98 5.79 -34.81
C ALA A 631 11.49 5.54 -34.49
N HIS A 632 10.94 6.20 -33.46
CA HIS A 632 9.54 6.12 -33.08
C HIS A 632 8.64 7.07 -33.90
N LEU A 633 9.22 8.05 -34.61
CA LEU A 633 8.47 8.99 -35.42
C LEU A 633 8.51 8.62 -36.91
N HIS A 634 7.51 9.08 -37.64
CA HIS A 634 7.41 8.93 -39.09
C HIS A 634 8.43 9.84 -39.77
N PRO A 635 9.34 9.34 -40.62
CA PRO A 635 10.47 10.14 -41.17
C PRO A 635 10.05 11.32 -42.05
N GLY A 636 8.86 11.27 -42.66
CA GLY A 636 8.34 12.36 -43.50
C GLY A 636 7.38 13.32 -42.79
N ILE A 637 6.96 13.01 -41.53
CA ILE A 637 6.05 13.85 -40.78
C ILE A 637 6.62 13.99 -39.36
N SER A 638 7.79 14.58 -39.23
CA SER A 638 8.44 14.81 -37.95
C SER A 638 9.49 15.93 -38.06
N GLY A 639 9.79 16.54 -36.93
CA GLY A 639 10.77 17.62 -36.86
C GLY A 639 11.28 17.88 -35.45
N VAL A 640 12.34 18.65 -35.39
CA VAL A 640 12.87 19.26 -34.18
C VAL A 640 11.97 20.45 -33.81
N VAL A 641 11.73 20.62 -32.51
CA VAL A 641 11.00 21.78 -32.00
C VAL A 641 11.95 22.71 -31.28
N LEU A 642 11.96 23.96 -31.76
CA LEU A 642 12.64 25.02 -31.06
C LEU A 642 11.63 25.88 -30.30
N TRP A 643 11.98 26.25 -29.09
CA TRP A 643 11.24 27.18 -28.25
C TRP A 643 12.10 28.43 -28.08
N ASN A 644 11.62 29.57 -28.60
CA ASN A 644 12.38 30.82 -28.64
C ASN A 644 13.79 30.63 -29.27
N GLY A 645 13.87 29.91 -30.39
CA GLY A 645 15.11 29.62 -31.09
C GLY A 645 16.00 28.54 -30.46
N LEU A 646 15.65 27.98 -29.29
CA LEU A 646 16.40 26.92 -28.61
C LEU A 646 15.76 25.54 -28.83
N GLU A 647 16.57 24.57 -29.26
CA GLU A 647 16.07 23.20 -29.37
C GLU A 647 15.59 22.67 -28.03
N LYS A 648 14.32 22.24 -27.95
CA LYS A 648 13.68 21.73 -26.74
C LYS A 648 13.17 20.31 -26.89
N GLY A 649 12.96 19.82 -28.10
CA GLY A 649 12.46 18.47 -28.28
C GLY A 649 12.06 18.11 -29.68
N VAL A 650 11.14 17.16 -29.80
CA VAL A 650 10.74 16.57 -31.08
C VAL A 650 9.23 16.46 -31.20
N VAL A 651 8.72 16.56 -32.43
CA VAL A 651 7.31 16.40 -32.76
C VAL A 651 7.16 15.53 -33.99
N GLY A 652 6.06 14.82 -34.13
CA GLY A 652 5.76 14.11 -35.37
C GLY A 652 4.62 13.09 -35.25
N ALA A 653 4.27 12.52 -36.40
CA ALA A 653 3.40 11.35 -36.44
C ALA A 653 4.15 10.12 -35.92
N LEU A 654 3.44 9.28 -35.18
CA LEU A 654 3.97 7.99 -34.71
C LEU A 654 4.29 7.08 -35.90
N HIS A 655 5.44 6.41 -35.83
CA HIS A 655 5.83 5.46 -36.88
C HIS A 655 4.82 4.30 -36.98
N PRO A 656 4.31 3.94 -38.19
CA PRO A 656 3.27 2.90 -38.36
C PRO A 656 3.60 1.56 -37.69
N ALA A 657 4.88 1.13 -37.75
CA ALA A 657 5.29 -0.12 -37.11
C ALA A 657 5.24 -0.05 -35.57
N VAL A 658 5.39 1.12 -34.96
CA VAL A 658 5.20 1.33 -33.50
C VAL A 658 3.70 1.33 -33.20
N ALA A 659 2.89 2.06 -33.97
CA ALA A 659 1.44 2.07 -33.80
C ALA A 659 0.85 0.66 -33.85
N GLN A 660 1.30 -0.16 -34.81
CA GLN A 660 0.88 -1.56 -34.95
C GLN A 660 1.23 -2.40 -33.70
N LYS A 661 2.45 -2.28 -33.17
CA LYS A 661 2.86 -3.01 -31.95
C LYS A 661 2.04 -2.64 -30.72
N TRP A 662 1.60 -1.39 -30.63
CA TRP A 662 0.75 -0.88 -29.55
C TRP A 662 -0.75 -1.08 -29.82
N GLY A 663 -1.14 -1.63 -30.97
CA GLY A 663 -2.55 -1.84 -31.34
C GLY A 663 -3.34 -0.54 -31.55
N LEU A 664 -2.65 0.56 -31.84
CA LEU A 664 -3.27 1.85 -32.08
C LEU A 664 -3.73 1.95 -33.55
N LYS A 665 -4.99 2.30 -33.74
CA LYS A 665 -5.59 2.52 -35.07
C LYS A 665 -5.64 4.01 -35.35
N GLY A 666 -5.43 4.37 -36.62
CA GLY A 666 -5.43 5.76 -37.08
C GLY A 666 -4.09 6.46 -36.81
N GLU A 667 -4.02 7.70 -37.26
CA GLU A 667 -2.83 8.54 -37.05
C GLU A 667 -2.74 9.00 -35.61
N THR A 668 -1.54 8.93 -35.08
CA THR A 668 -1.22 9.40 -33.72
C THR A 668 -0.05 10.34 -33.80
N TYR A 669 -0.15 11.49 -33.16
CA TYR A 669 0.86 12.53 -33.14
C TYR A 669 1.43 12.66 -31.74
N LEU A 670 2.75 12.88 -31.66
CA LEU A 670 3.49 12.96 -30.41
C LEU A 670 4.33 14.23 -30.37
N LEU A 671 4.48 14.78 -29.18
CA LEU A 671 5.46 15.81 -28.85
C LEU A 671 6.15 15.42 -27.53
N GLU A 672 7.47 15.61 -27.44
CA GLU A 672 8.18 15.67 -26.17
C GLU A 672 9.06 16.91 -26.13
N LEU A 673 8.96 17.70 -25.05
CA LEU A 673 9.76 18.90 -24.81
C LEU A 673 10.48 18.83 -23.47
N ASN A 674 11.73 19.26 -23.42
CA ASN A 674 12.48 19.46 -22.19
C ASN A 674 12.04 20.75 -21.49
N LEU A 675 11.81 20.67 -20.17
CA LEU A 675 11.51 21.83 -19.34
C LEU A 675 12.80 22.51 -18.83
N PRO A 676 12.76 23.78 -18.39
CA PRO A 676 11.61 24.69 -18.44
C PRO A 676 11.39 25.31 -19.83
N LEU A 677 10.13 25.71 -20.09
CA LEU A 677 9.73 26.50 -21.27
C LEU A 677 9.61 27.96 -20.82
N LEU A 678 10.66 28.71 -21.00
CA LEU A 678 10.70 30.12 -20.56
C LEU A 678 9.92 31.02 -21.52
N ALA A 679 9.10 31.91 -20.98
CA ALA A 679 8.45 32.98 -21.74
C ALA A 679 9.50 33.99 -22.23
N GLN A 680 9.19 34.63 -23.33
CA GLN A 680 9.91 35.87 -23.70
C GLN A 680 9.42 37.05 -22.84
N GLU A 681 10.25 38.04 -22.64
CA GLU A 681 9.82 39.27 -21.99
C GLU A 681 8.70 39.94 -22.81
N TRP A 682 7.58 40.16 -22.16
CA TRP A 682 6.45 40.82 -22.79
C TRP A 682 6.77 42.30 -23.03
N ALA A 683 6.78 42.73 -24.30
CA ALA A 683 6.77 44.13 -24.68
C ALA A 683 5.37 44.49 -25.16
N PHE A 684 4.69 45.36 -24.43
CA PHE A 684 3.40 45.87 -24.88
C PHE A 684 3.64 46.76 -26.09
N ALA A 685 3.01 46.44 -27.25
CA ALA A 685 2.95 47.28 -28.40
C ALA A 685 1.50 47.68 -28.68
N ASP A 686 1.24 48.98 -28.82
CA ASP A 686 -0.08 49.45 -29.22
C ASP A 686 -0.45 48.88 -30.60
N PRO A 687 -1.60 48.24 -30.77
CA PRO A 687 -2.05 47.77 -32.05
C PRO A 687 -2.23 48.96 -33.01
N SER A 688 -1.74 48.82 -34.23
CA SER A 688 -1.93 49.87 -35.24
C SER A 688 -3.40 50.12 -35.50
N ARG A 689 -3.80 51.40 -35.48
CA ARG A 689 -5.16 51.85 -35.80
C ARG A 689 -5.39 52.05 -37.29
N GLN A 690 -4.33 51.88 -38.10
CA GLN A 690 -4.39 52.06 -39.52
C GLN A 690 -4.88 50.80 -40.24
N PRO A 691 -5.67 50.93 -41.33
CA PRO A 691 -6.12 49.76 -42.08
C PRO A 691 -4.97 49.11 -42.81
N ALA A 692 -5.01 47.76 -42.88
CA ALA A 692 -4.06 46.99 -43.68
C ALA A 692 -4.41 47.00 -45.17
N ALA A 693 -3.44 46.99 -46.02
CA ALA A 693 -3.60 46.73 -47.43
C ALA A 693 -3.13 45.29 -47.75
N LEU A 694 -3.98 44.54 -48.43
CA LEU A 694 -3.74 43.12 -48.72
C LEU A 694 -3.32 42.94 -50.18
N ARG A 695 -2.33 42.07 -50.43
CA ARG A 695 -1.92 41.62 -51.78
C ARG A 695 -1.70 40.11 -51.76
N ASP A 696 -2.28 39.41 -52.71
CA ASP A 696 -2.12 37.97 -52.86
C ASP A 696 -1.05 37.66 -53.91
N LEU A 697 -0.20 36.68 -53.59
CA LEU A 697 0.93 36.26 -54.44
C LEU A 697 0.97 34.74 -54.52
N ALA A 698 0.90 34.17 -55.71
CA ALA A 698 1.04 32.73 -55.91
C ALA A 698 2.45 32.41 -56.47
N ILE A 699 3.24 31.71 -55.69
CA ILE A 699 4.64 31.37 -55.97
C ILE A 699 4.72 29.91 -56.41
N ILE A 700 5.30 29.63 -57.57
CA ILE A 700 5.61 28.27 -57.98
C ILE A 700 7.02 27.95 -57.51
N ALA A 701 7.11 27.01 -56.56
CA ALA A 701 8.37 26.59 -55.96
C ALA A 701 8.58 25.08 -56.11
N PRO A 702 9.81 24.58 -56.17
CA PRO A 702 10.09 23.16 -56.14
C PRO A 702 9.66 22.55 -54.80
N ASN A 703 9.20 21.28 -54.82
CA ASN A 703 8.72 20.58 -53.62
C ASN A 703 9.82 20.45 -52.53
N SER A 704 11.09 20.55 -52.89
CA SER A 704 12.23 20.53 -51.97
C SER A 704 12.39 21.82 -51.16
N ARG A 705 11.81 22.94 -51.59
CA ARG A 705 11.87 24.22 -50.87
C ARG A 705 10.71 24.29 -49.86
N SER A 706 11.03 24.40 -48.58
CA SER A 706 10.03 24.46 -47.55
C SER A 706 9.18 25.75 -47.60
N TYR A 707 7.99 25.78 -46.99
CA TYR A 707 7.24 27.02 -46.82
C TYR A 707 8.01 28.01 -45.94
N GLY A 708 8.66 27.53 -44.86
CA GLY A 708 9.50 28.39 -44.01
C GLY A 708 10.60 29.13 -44.74
N ASP A 709 11.23 28.48 -45.75
CA ASP A 709 12.23 29.15 -46.60
C ASP A 709 11.59 30.25 -47.46
N LEU A 710 10.37 29.98 -47.94
CA LEU A 710 9.63 30.99 -48.72
C LEU A 710 9.18 32.14 -47.84
N GLU A 711 8.65 31.87 -46.67
CA GLU A 711 8.22 32.88 -45.68
C GLU A 711 9.42 33.74 -45.25
N THR A 712 10.55 33.13 -44.95
CA THR A 712 11.80 33.85 -44.61
C THR A 712 12.22 34.78 -45.72
N LEU A 713 12.19 34.29 -46.96
CA LEU A 713 12.49 35.13 -48.13
C LEU A 713 11.53 36.30 -48.24
N LEU A 714 10.21 36.05 -48.13
CA LEU A 714 9.18 37.09 -48.25
C LEU A 714 9.27 38.13 -47.12
N ARG A 715 9.57 37.75 -45.91
CA ARG A 715 9.77 38.67 -44.78
C ARG A 715 11.04 39.49 -44.93
N LEU A 716 12.15 38.86 -45.38
CA LEU A 716 13.41 39.55 -45.56
C LEU A 716 13.35 40.58 -46.69
N GLU A 717 12.68 40.22 -47.80
CA GLU A 717 12.63 41.05 -49.01
C GLU A 717 11.37 41.93 -49.08
N GLY A 718 10.38 41.71 -48.21
CA GLY A 718 9.07 42.38 -48.24
C GLY A 718 9.08 43.84 -47.82
N GLY A 719 10.19 44.31 -47.21
CA GLY A 719 10.39 45.70 -46.80
C GLY A 719 9.68 46.05 -45.47
N PRO A 720 9.88 47.28 -44.98
CA PRO A 720 9.45 47.68 -43.63
C PRO A 720 7.93 47.84 -43.48
N LEU A 721 7.19 47.87 -44.58
CA LEU A 721 5.71 47.96 -44.56
C LEU A 721 5.04 46.58 -44.54
N LEU A 722 5.76 45.50 -44.75
CA LEU A 722 5.21 44.14 -44.67
C LEU A 722 5.07 43.70 -43.21
N GLU A 723 3.84 43.72 -42.74
CA GLU A 723 3.50 43.30 -41.37
C GLU A 723 3.35 41.77 -41.23
N GLY A 724 2.73 41.12 -42.24
CA GLY A 724 2.41 39.70 -42.16
C GLY A 724 2.46 38.98 -43.53
N VAL A 725 2.69 37.65 -43.44
CA VAL A 725 2.62 36.72 -44.57
C VAL A 725 1.76 35.54 -44.12
N GLU A 726 0.67 35.29 -44.84
CA GLU A 726 -0.26 34.18 -44.54
C GLU A 726 -0.39 33.28 -45.78
N VAL A 727 -0.14 31.98 -45.60
CA VAL A 727 -0.42 31.00 -46.64
C VAL A 727 -1.91 30.62 -46.60
N PHE A 728 -2.59 30.69 -47.73
CA PHE A 728 -4.01 30.36 -47.79
C PHE A 728 -4.35 29.24 -48.79
N ASP A 729 -3.41 28.91 -49.72
CA ASP A 729 -3.61 27.78 -50.64
C ASP A 729 -2.28 27.15 -51.05
N VAL A 730 -2.26 25.82 -51.18
CA VAL A 730 -1.14 25.06 -51.73
C VAL A 730 -1.67 24.08 -52.78
N TYR A 731 -1.27 24.24 -54.02
CA TYR A 731 -1.74 23.44 -55.14
C TYR A 731 -0.59 22.76 -55.88
N ALA A 732 -0.72 21.43 -56.09
CA ALA A 732 0.32 20.62 -56.76
C ALA A 732 -0.20 19.87 -58.02
N GLY A 733 -1.39 20.22 -58.52
CA GLY A 733 -1.99 19.59 -59.70
C GLY A 733 -1.69 20.32 -61.02
N ALA A 734 -2.17 19.78 -62.15
CA ALA A 734 -2.08 20.44 -63.44
C ALA A 734 -2.72 21.86 -63.40
N PRO A 735 -2.12 22.92 -63.95
CA PRO A 735 -1.00 22.92 -64.91
C PRO A 735 0.40 23.05 -64.31
N ILE A 736 0.57 22.85 -62.98
CA ILE A 736 1.89 22.94 -62.33
C ILE A 736 2.73 21.71 -62.72
N THR A 737 3.98 21.94 -63.10
CA THR A 737 4.94 20.92 -63.50
C THR A 737 5.20 19.95 -62.36
N ALA A 738 5.26 18.62 -62.63
CA ALA A 738 5.61 17.61 -61.62
C ALA A 738 6.95 17.97 -60.93
N GLY A 739 6.97 17.85 -59.59
CA GLY A 739 8.12 18.29 -58.75
C GLY A 739 8.02 19.73 -58.26
N PHE A 740 7.01 20.49 -58.70
CA PHE A 740 6.70 21.85 -58.23
C PHE A 740 5.30 21.92 -57.60
N ARG A 741 5.09 22.96 -56.79
CA ARG A 741 3.79 23.34 -56.22
C ARG A 741 3.60 24.84 -56.26
N SER A 742 2.39 25.30 -56.38
CA SER A 742 2.03 26.71 -56.22
C SER A 742 1.67 26.93 -54.76
N VAL A 743 2.31 27.89 -54.11
CA VAL A 743 2.01 28.35 -52.78
C VAL A 743 1.42 29.73 -52.88
N ALA A 744 0.17 29.90 -52.52
CA ALA A 744 -0.52 31.19 -52.54
C ALA A 744 -0.45 31.81 -51.13
N VAL A 745 0.11 32.98 -51.06
CA VAL A 745 0.29 33.76 -49.82
C VAL A 745 -0.41 35.09 -49.91
N ARG A 746 -0.96 35.51 -48.76
CA ARG A 746 -1.47 36.86 -48.54
C ARG A 746 -0.41 37.69 -47.84
N LEU A 747 -0.05 38.79 -48.42
CA LEU A 747 0.90 39.76 -47.89
C LEU A 747 0.11 40.91 -47.26
N ILE A 748 0.38 41.19 -46.00
CA ILE A 748 -0.33 42.22 -45.21
C ILE A 748 0.62 43.39 -45.06
N TYR A 749 0.30 44.50 -45.70
CA TYR A 749 1.04 45.75 -45.62
C TYR A 749 0.39 46.74 -44.72
N ARG A 750 1.12 47.34 -43.81
CA ARG A 750 0.58 48.33 -42.87
C ARG A 750 1.69 49.31 -42.42
N SER A 751 1.29 50.52 -42.11
CA SER A 751 2.11 51.47 -41.35
C SER A 751 1.46 51.74 -39.98
N SER A 752 2.27 51.90 -38.97
CA SER A 752 1.81 52.28 -37.63
C SER A 752 1.42 53.74 -37.53
N GLU A 753 1.94 54.60 -38.45
CA GLU A 753 1.79 56.04 -38.38
C GLU A 753 0.65 56.59 -39.24
N ARG A 754 0.38 56.00 -40.42
CA ARG A 754 -0.62 56.50 -41.35
C ARG A 754 -1.22 55.41 -42.26
N THR A 755 -2.33 55.69 -42.89
CA THR A 755 -2.89 54.83 -43.92
C THR A 755 -1.93 54.84 -45.16
N LEU A 756 -1.67 53.66 -45.72
CA LEU A 756 -0.87 53.49 -46.90
C LEU A 756 -1.68 53.83 -48.18
N THR A 757 -1.03 54.45 -49.18
CA THR A 757 -1.64 54.61 -50.49
C THR A 757 -1.50 53.37 -51.36
N ASP A 758 -2.35 53.20 -52.37
CA ASP A 758 -2.26 52.03 -53.26
C ASP A 758 -0.97 52.02 -54.10
N GLU A 759 -0.43 53.19 -54.42
CA GLU A 759 0.82 53.34 -55.14
C GLU A 759 2.01 52.85 -54.29
N GLU A 760 2.06 53.21 -53.02
CA GLU A 760 3.09 52.76 -52.09
C GLU A 760 3.07 51.24 -51.94
N VAL A 761 1.90 50.64 -51.68
CA VAL A 761 1.77 49.19 -51.53
C VAL A 761 2.09 48.48 -52.83
N SER A 762 1.67 49.02 -53.97
CA SER A 762 1.97 48.42 -55.26
C SER A 762 3.48 48.48 -55.61
N ALA A 763 4.15 49.57 -55.24
CA ALA A 763 5.59 49.69 -55.42
C ALA A 763 6.37 48.62 -54.62
N GLU A 764 6.07 48.45 -53.31
CA GLU A 764 6.65 47.44 -52.48
C GLU A 764 6.35 46.00 -52.95
N PHE A 765 5.07 45.77 -53.32
CA PHE A 765 4.64 44.47 -53.84
C PHE A 765 5.34 44.09 -55.15
N ASN A 766 5.50 45.04 -56.09
CA ASN A 766 6.21 44.78 -57.32
C ASN A 766 7.71 44.55 -57.07
N ARG A 767 8.32 45.31 -56.18
CA ARG A 767 9.70 45.10 -55.76
C ARG A 767 9.88 43.67 -55.20
N LEU A 768 8.99 43.21 -54.32
CA LEU A 768 9.01 41.86 -53.75
C LEU A 768 8.84 40.79 -54.85
N ARG A 769 7.91 41.00 -55.81
CA ARG A 769 7.71 40.08 -56.93
C ARG A 769 9.00 39.93 -57.76
N ASP A 770 9.72 41.01 -58.01
CA ASP A 770 10.97 40.99 -58.76
C ASP A 770 12.10 40.28 -57.96
N ARG A 771 12.14 40.43 -56.64
CA ARG A 771 13.05 39.68 -55.76
C ARG A 771 12.74 38.19 -55.77
N VAL A 772 11.47 37.80 -55.65
CA VAL A 772 11.05 36.40 -55.73
C VAL A 772 11.47 35.76 -57.09
N ARG A 773 11.33 36.52 -58.19
CA ARG A 773 11.80 36.05 -59.50
C ARG A 773 13.31 35.95 -59.59
N ALA A 774 14.04 36.87 -58.96
CA ALA A 774 15.51 36.85 -58.95
C ALA A 774 16.09 35.65 -58.23
N GLU A 775 15.35 35.13 -57.26
CA GLU A 775 15.62 33.87 -56.52
C GLU A 775 15.29 32.58 -57.34
N GLY A 776 14.98 32.74 -58.63
CA GLY A 776 14.67 31.62 -59.52
C GLY A 776 13.27 31.01 -59.34
N LEU A 777 12.38 31.70 -58.62
CA LEU A 777 11.02 31.27 -58.44
C LEU A 777 10.07 31.87 -59.47
N SER A 778 9.07 31.13 -59.91
CA SER A 778 8.05 31.60 -60.83
C SER A 778 6.82 32.09 -60.09
N ILE A 779 6.21 33.16 -60.61
CA ILE A 779 4.95 33.67 -60.04
C ILE A 779 3.84 33.29 -61.01
N ARG A 780 2.77 32.68 -60.47
CA ARG A 780 1.57 32.40 -61.25
C ARG A 780 0.78 33.71 -61.41
N GLU A 781 0.66 34.17 -62.63
CA GLU A 781 -0.26 35.30 -62.95
C GLU A 781 -1.67 34.76 -63.03
N GLY A 782 -2.63 35.39 -62.28
CA GLY A 782 -4.02 35.00 -62.21
C GLY A 782 -4.76 35.32 -63.50
#